data_6ac337ad550c7de68e0ad9b2090debb3
#
_entry.id   6ac337ad550c7de68e0ad9b2090debb3
#
_cell.length_a   1.000
_cell.length_b   1.000
_cell.length_c   1.000
_cell.angle_alpha   90.00
_cell.angle_beta   90.00
_cell.angle_gamma   90.00
#
_symmetry.space_group_name_H-M   'P 1'
#
loop_
_entity.id
_entity.type
_entity.pdbx_description
1 polymer ?
#
loop_
_entity_poly.entity_id
_entity_poly.type
_entity_poly.pdbx_seq_one_letter_code
_entity_poly.pdbx_strand_id
1 'polypeptide(L)'
;MSFLGFSLTTAGFLIAGGLCALGPIIIHLLNRRRFKVVQWAAMDFLREAMQRNRRIMQIRDIILLVLRTAAVFFFGLALAQPFYSQRREGLNEHQPVHAILVVDNSLSMDYGTTAEGTGLTRAKEKAKTLIDKLPAGSKISVIPACGSREGYSPDPYDTKENALEALEKIEIVDRSATVLKAVNEAKKASEAAPELAKRIIFISDQQESNWKDLTSPETLKDLPAMQVVDVSLPNPKNAWIADLRVQDGLADVETPSTIVVQVEYSGLDARRDVPVKLFLGESVIGEKLALLEPGEGTREVDFEYTFNALSEMPEPGKPVFVTLKATIDQDELPSDDQRFLAVPVVAALPVVFVDQFGAEDEDPARNRLGETIRLRKLLAPKAAREEAPRQVVKIKHVRADELTQDVLADARLVVVAGLANIDDVNTVPMLRDYVKQGGQLLIAAGAEFNPGAWDAAAWKDGEGILPAPLKRDVIGEVPEAAGENLKPFFLSFESLSGDEFFQLAGMPENDLRDLYSEPFFFKAVEADVSRETLDAWKETQRKKLGDELAFLAAAEKRKADRDTKTADGTLTEEDRKQQVEDETRLKELRPAWLTWASASSGAASDATGDASAEDAAREARIGLLVEQQMPRVLARFSDEKGAPFLVERKIGRGTVIFCASGLSSSWNTMLTTNATVVFDRILRSMIQATLPRRNYGVQERLTLPLLTEDHDLTVSLARPGDAPPEPLDIGYIGKEQRGVTVSGMYQRGAYRISAYRGQPASVDPSQPAVSEKPVWEIPLVVNGDAEESHLSPLSREKFEERASGTNLGWVGVGEDISLAGATIQGQNWWWFLVLFVFGCLLVEMGILAWPSVRPQGEVS
;
A
#
# COMPACT_ATOMS: atom_id res chain seq x y z
N MET A 1 20.68 11.34 -22.87
CA MET A 1 21.41 12.38 -23.64
C MET A 1 21.99 11.74 -24.89
N SER A 2 21.68 12.25 -26.05
CA SER A 2 22.26 11.74 -27.31
C SER A 2 23.49 12.57 -27.69
N PHE A 3 24.62 11.89 -27.93
CA PHE A 3 25.87 12.50 -28.38
C PHE A 3 26.33 11.74 -29.63
N LEU A 4 26.47 12.44 -30.77
CA LEU A 4 26.88 11.85 -32.07
C LEU A 4 26.01 10.65 -32.51
N GLY A 5 24.69 10.64 -32.24
CA GLY A 5 23.79 9.55 -32.61
C GLY A 5 23.78 8.36 -31.63
N PHE A 6 24.54 8.43 -30.53
CA PHE A 6 24.51 7.44 -29.45
C PHE A 6 23.70 7.97 -28.27
N SER A 7 22.85 7.13 -27.71
CA SER A 7 22.21 7.36 -26.41
C SER A 7 23.09 6.78 -25.31
N LEU A 8 23.16 7.45 -24.17
CA LEU A 8 24.00 7.06 -23.02
C LEU A 8 23.11 6.65 -21.86
N THR A 9 23.38 5.51 -21.28
CA THR A 9 22.65 5.03 -20.10
C THR A 9 22.99 5.87 -18.87
N THR A 10 24.26 6.24 -18.69
CA THR A 10 24.75 7.04 -17.56
C THR A 10 25.65 8.18 -18.02
N ALA A 11 25.04 9.32 -18.33
CA ALA A 11 25.77 10.50 -18.84
C ALA A 11 26.82 11.07 -17.85
N GLY A 12 26.66 10.82 -16.54
CA GLY A 12 27.61 11.27 -15.51
C GLY A 12 29.02 10.69 -15.69
N PHE A 13 29.14 9.42 -16.10
CA PHE A 13 30.44 8.80 -16.35
C PHE A 13 31.18 9.35 -17.58
N LEU A 14 30.47 9.83 -18.58
CA LEU A 14 31.09 10.51 -19.71
C LEU A 14 31.76 11.83 -19.25
N ILE A 15 31.07 12.61 -18.43
CA ILE A 15 31.59 13.87 -17.87
C ILE A 15 32.76 13.58 -16.96
N ALA A 16 32.66 12.61 -16.06
CA ALA A 16 33.72 12.19 -15.16
C ALA A 16 34.95 11.67 -15.94
N GLY A 17 34.74 10.83 -16.97
CA GLY A 17 35.81 10.32 -17.84
C GLY A 17 36.52 11.42 -18.61
N GLY A 18 35.76 12.41 -19.12
CA GLY A 18 36.34 13.60 -19.77
C GLY A 18 37.19 14.46 -18.83
N LEU A 19 36.71 14.66 -17.59
CA LEU A 19 37.50 15.39 -16.57
C LEU A 19 38.74 14.62 -16.14
N CYS A 20 38.65 13.30 -15.96
CA CYS A 20 39.78 12.46 -15.60
C CYS A 20 40.82 12.41 -16.74
N ALA A 21 40.40 12.47 -18.01
CA ALA A 21 41.30 12.51 -19.17
C ALA A 21 42.17 13.78 -19.24
N LEU A 22 41.81 14.85 -18.54
CA LEU A 22 42.69 16.01 -18.34
C LEU A 22 43.90 15.72 -17.44
N GLY A 23 43.81 14.71 -16.59
CA GLY A 23 44.85 14.33 -15.63
C GLY A 23 46.19 14.05 -16.32
N PRO A 24 46.31 13.12 -17.28
CA PRO A 24 47.55 12.87 -18.01
C PRO A 24 48.12 14.12 -18.69
N ILE A 25 47.25 15.00 -19.23
CA ILE A 25 47.65 16.25 -19.87
C ILE A 25 48.26 17.21 -18.85
N ILE A 26 47.63 17.41 -17.70
CA ILE A 26 48.08 18.27 -16.64
C ILE A 26 49.40 17.74 -16.08
N ILE A 27 49.55 16.46 -15.82
CA ILE A 27 50.78 15.81 -15.37
C ILE A 27 51.89 16.02 -16.37
N HIS A 28 51.60 15.88 -17.69
CA HIS A 28 52.61 16.12 -18.74
C HIS A 28 53.05 17.58 -18.77
N LEU A 29 52.13 18.52 -18.64
CA LEU A 29 52.45 19.96 -18.60
C LEU A 29 53.26 20.34 -17.36
N LEU A 30 52.93 19.83 -16.17
CA LEU A 30 53.65 20.06 -14.94
C LEU A 30 55.04 19.44 -14.94
N ASN A 31 55.19 18.26 -15.61
CA ASN A 31 56.44 17.55 -15.65
C ASN A 31 57.41 18.04 -16.76
N ARG A 32 56.95 18.98 -17.58
CA ARG A 32 57.81 19.59 -18.64
C ARG A 32 58.85 20.48 -18.01
N ARG A 33 60.01 19.87 -17.59
CA ARG A 33 61.15 20.60 -16.98
C ARG A 33 61.76 21.55 -18.01
N ARG A 34 61.87 22.81 -17.64
CA ARG A 34 62.69 23.78 -18.39
C ARG A 34 64.16 23.54 -18.06
N PHE A 35 64.88 22.84 -18.96
CA PHE A 35 66.33 22.69 -18.84
C PHE A 35 67.04 24.02 -19.18
N LYS A 36 67.93 24.49 -18.28
CA LYS A 36 68.86 25.59 -18.62
C LYS A 36 69.94 24.99 -19.46
N VAL A 37 70.10 25.51 -20.69
CA VAL A 37 71.19 25.12 -21.59
C VAL A 37 72.47 25.85 -21.12
N VAL A 38 73.43 25.05 -20.70
CA VAL A 38 74.81 25.53 -20.38
C VAL A 38 75.65 25.20 -21.61
N GLN A 39 76.21 26.20 -22.25
CA GLN A 39 77.12 26.00 -23.41
C GLN A 39 78.46 25.50 -22.92
N TRP A 40 78.89 24.33 -23.40
CA TRP A 40 80.22 23.78 -23.22
C TRP A 40 80.91 23.59 -24.53
N ALA A 41 82.17 24.05 -24.67
CA ALA A 41 82.87 24.30 -25.92
C ALA A 41 83.41 23.08 -26.70
N ALA A 42 83.00 21.81 -26.34
CA ALA A 42 83.53 20.61 -27.01
C ALA A 42 82.38 19.66 -27.54
N MET A 43 81.19 20.16 -27.86
CA MET A 43 80.00 19.29 -28.05
C MET A 43 79.35 19.38 -29.44
N ASP A 44 79.99 19.91 -30.47
CA ASP A 44 79.27 19.98 -31.77
C ASP A 44 79.03 18.62 -32.45
N PHE A 45 79.81 17.58 -32.15
CA PHE A 45 79.68 16.23 -32.70
C PHE A 45 78.52 15.44 -32.04
N LEU A 46 78.26 15.71 -30.74
CA LEU A 46 77.16 15.13 -30.01
C LEU A 46 75.79 15.80 -30.28
N ARG A 47 75.85 17.02 -30.80
CA ARG A 47 74.65 17.83 -31.02
C ARG A 47 73.76 17.26 -32.14
N GLU A 48 74.35 16.70 -33.19
CA GLU A 48 73.60 16.09 -34.30
C GLU A 48 72.94 14.74 -33.95
N ALA A 49 73.66 13.93 -33.20
CA ALA A 49 73.16 12.66 -32.68
C ALA A 49 72.09 12.90 -31.60
N MET A 50 72.26 13.92 -30.74
CA MET A 50 71.23 14.27 -29.72
C MET A 50 69.98 14.90 -30.33
N GLN A 51 70.08 15.67 -31.44
CA GLN A 51 68.90 16.25 -32.07
C GLN A 51 68.03 15.15 -32.71
N ARG A 52 68.55 14.12 -33.28
CA ARG A 52 67.83 13.01 -33.87
C ARG A 52 67.14 12.15 -32.80
N ASN A 53 67.81 11.87 -31.70
CA ASN A 53 67.25 11.13 -30.57
C ASN A 53 66.20 11.97 -29.79
N ARG A 54 66.42 13.27 -29.70
CA ARG A 54 65.48 14.17 -29.05
C ARG A 54 64.12 14.24 -29.74
N ARG A 55 64.11 14.25 -31.08
CA ARG A 55 62.85 14.19 -31.84
C ARG A 55 62.11 12.86 -31.64
N ILE A 56 62.82 11.74 -31.63
CA ILE A 56 62.24 10.41 -31.43
C ILE A 56 61.68 10.29 -30.00
N MET A 57 62.38 10.80 -28.97
CA MET A 57 61.89 10.83 -27.61
C MET A 57 60.67 11.75 -27.45
N GLN A 58 60.67 12.89 -28.08
CA GLN A 58 59.51 13.80 -28.04
C GLN A 58 58.28 13.19 -28.72
N ILE A 59 58.43 12.52 -29.86
CA ILE A 59 57.35 11.78 -30.54
C ILE A 59 56.83 10.67 -29.66
N ARG A 60 57.72 9.90 -29.02
CA ARG A 60 57.36 8.83 -28.09
C ARG A 60 56.55 9.36 -26.92
N ASP A 61 56.99 10.45 -26.28
CA ASP A 61 56.31 11.06 -25.17
C ASP A 61 54.93 11.62 -25.53
N ILE A 62 54.79 12.18 -26.76
CA ILE A 62 53.50 12.61 -27.30
C ILE A 62 52.56 11.42 -27.54
N ILE A 63 53.08 10.32 -28.14
CA ILE A 63 52.29 9.12 -28.40
C ILE A 63 51.82 8.50 -27.10
N LEU A 64 52.69 8.42 -26.09
CA LEU A 64 52.32 7.91 -24.75
C LEU A 64 51.26 8.81 -24.06
N LEU A 65 51.38 10.14 -24.21
CA LEU A 65 50.38 11.05 -23.70
C LEU A 65 49.00 10.83 -24.35
N VAL A 66 48.98 10.71 -25.67
CA VAL A 66 47.75 10.46 -26.44
C VAL A 66 47.12 9.13 -26.04
N LEU A 67 47.93 8.05 -25.92
CA LEU A 67 47.44 6.74 -25.53
C LEU A 67 46.86 6.74 -24.12
N ARG A 68 47.50 7.38 -23.13
CA ARG A 68 46.99 7.49 -21.75
C ARG A 68 45.71 8.30 -21.68
N THR A 69 45.68 9.42 -22.36
CA THR A 69 44.50 10.28 -22.41
C THR A 69 43.33 9.56 -23.08
N ALA A 70 43.58 8.87 -24.20
CA ALA A 70 42.61 8.07 -24.89
C ALA A 70 42.08 6.89 -24.04
N ALA A 71 42.97 6.17 -23.35
CA ALA A 71 42.60 5.06 -22.48
C ALA A 71 41.64 5.53 -21.37
N VAL A 72 41.94 6.62 -20.66
CA VAL A 72 41.10 7.18 -19.61
C VAL A 72 39.76 7.66 -20.17
N PHE A 73 39.77 8.36 -21.29
CA PHE A 73 38.57 8.88 -21.93
C PHE A 73 37.64 7.75 -22.41
N PHE A 74 38.19 6.76 -23.13
CA PHE A 74 37.40 5.63 -23.65
C PHE A 74 36.95 4.68 -22.53
N PHE A 75 37.68 4.60 -21.42
CA PHE A 75 37.23 3.89 -20.24
C PHE A 75 36.01 4.57 -19.61
N GLY A 76 36.03 5.91 -19.44
CA GLY A 76 34.88 6.68 -19.00
C GLY A 76 33.68 6.56 -19.96
N LEU A 77 33.95 6.53 -21.27
CA LEU A 77 32.90 6.31 -22.27
C LEU A 77 32.33 4.87 -22.22
N ALA A 78 33.15 3.86 -21.93
CA ALA A 78 32.69 2.49 -21.75
C ALA A 78 31.78 2.36 -20.51
N LEU A 79 32.12 3.02 -19.41
CA LEU A 79 31.28 3.09 -18.21
C LEU A 79 29.96 3.86 -18.44
N ALA A 80 29.95 4.82 -19.38
CA ALA A 80 28.73 5.52 -19.78
C ALA A 80 27.77 4.64 -20.60
N GLN A 81 28.18 3.42 -20.96
CA GLN A 81 27.42 2.42 -21.70
C GLN A 81 26.68 3.02 -22.92
N PRO A 82 27.43 3.46 -23.95
CA PRO A 82 26.83 4.01 -25.15
C PRO A 82 26.10 2.92 -25.93
N PHE A 83 24.84 3.20 -26.29
CA PHE A 83 24.08 2.35 -27.20
C PHE A 83 23.65 3.15 -28.42
N TYR A 84 23.64 2.51 -29.56
CA TYR A 84 23.23 3.13 -30.81
C TYR A 84 21.77 2.82 -31.08
N SER A 85 20.87 3.77 -30.89
CA SER A 85 19.47 3.60 -31.29
C SER A 85 19.31 4.02 -32.75
N GLN A 86 19.42 3.10 -33.65
CA GLN A 86 19.02 3.33 -35.05
C GLN A 86 17.50 3.14 -35.13
N ARG A 87 16.77 4.23 -35.36
CA ARG A 87 15.44 4.19 -35.95
C ARG A 87 15.64 3.75 -37.40
N ARG A 88 15.72 2.43 -37.66
CA ARG A 88 15.66 1.91 -39.01
C ARG A 88 14.19 1.93 -39.43
N GLU A 89 13.81 2.95 -40.18
CA GLU A 89 12.69 2.86 -41.11
C GLU A 89 13.02 1.72 -42.07
N GLY A 90 12.35 0.57 -41.94
CA GLY A 90 12.51 -0.58 -42.83
C GLY A 90 13.19 -1.81 -42.22
N LEU A 91 12.80 -2.24 -40.96
CA LEU A 91 12.95 -3.65 -40.63
C LEU A 91 12.01 -4.42 -41.56
N ASN A 92 12.57 -5.29 -42.40
CA ASN A 92 11.78 -6.23 -43.17
C ASN A 92 10.88 -6.99 -42.21
N GLU A 93 9.59 -7.09 -42.52
CA GLU A 93 8.60 -7.85 -41.77
C GLU A 93 8.99 -9.33 -41.53
N HIS A 94 10.12 -9.75 -42.05
CA HIS A 94 10.64 -11.13 -42.04
C HIS A 94 11.78 -11.36 -41.04
N GLN A 95 12.18 -10.37 -40.21
CA GLN A 95 13.23 -10.60 -39.23
C GLN A 95 12.63 -11.04 -37.89
N PRO A 96 13.20 -12.06 -37.24
CA PRO A 96 12.71 -12.51 -35.93
C PRO A 96 12.81 -11.39 -34.90
N VAL A 97 11.79 -11.29 -34.05
CA VAL A 97 11.66 -10.28 -33.01
C VAL A 97 11.31 -10.92 -31.67
N HIS A 98 11.55 -10.23 -30.57
CA HIS A 98 10.96 -10.57 -29.30
C HIS A 98 9.68 -9.74 -29.12
N ALA A 99 8.52 -10.37 -29.35
CA ALA A 99 7.21 -9.79 -29.13
C ALA A 99 6.81 -9.94 -27.68
N ILE A 100 6.58 -8.83 -26.99
CA ILE A 100 6.15 -8.79 -25.59
C ILE A 100 4.72 -8.30 -25.58
N LEU A 101 3.79 -9.23 -25.43
CA LEU A 101 2.36 -8.99 -25.44
C LEU A 101 1.90 -8.78 -24.00
N VAL A 102 1.55 -7.57 -23.66
CA VAL A 102 0.89 -7.25 -22.40
C VAL A 102 -0.60 -7.19 -22.68
N VAL A 103 -1.33 -8.16 -22.15
CA VAL A 103 -2.78 -8.28 -22.36
C VAL A 103 -3.46 -7.82 -21.09
N ASP A 104 -4.27 -6.80 -21.22
CA ASP A 104 -5.12 -6.34 -20.14
C ASP A 104 -6.19 -7.39 -19.84
N ASN A 105 -6.29 -7.74 -18.58
CA ASN A 105 -7.29 -8.67 -18.07
C ASN A 105 -7.97 -8.11 -16.81
N SER A 106 -8.05 -6.77 -16.72
CA SER A 106 -8.81 -6.05 -15.69
C SER A 106 -10.31 -6.31 -15.81
N LEU A 107 -11.07 -5.87 -14.80
CA LEU A 107 -12.52 -6.06 -14.78
C LEU A 107 -13.21 -5.46 -16.01
N SER A 108 -12.82 -4.24 -16.41
CA SER A 108 -13.40 -3.54 -17.55
C SER A 108 -13.31 -4.33 -18.87
N MET A 109 -12.31 -5.22 -19.00
CA MET A 109 -12.15 -6.11 -20.16
C MET A 109 -13.18 -7.21 -20.25
N ASP A 110 -14.02 -7.42 -19.20
CA ASP A 110 -15.19 -8.32 -19.25
C ASP A 110 -16.41 -7.64 -19.91
N TYR A 111 -16.35 -6.29 -20.09
CA TYR A 111 -17.40 -5.57 -20.80
C TYR A 111 -17.53 -6.02 -22.24
N GLY A 112 -18.73 -6.41 -22.63
CA GLY A 112 -18.96 -6.86 -23.98
C GLY A 112 -20.41 -7.09 -24.37
N THR A 113 -20.66 -7.08 -25.66
CA THR A 113 -21.97 -7.37 -26.23
C THR A 113 -22.01 -8.79 -26.83
N THR A 114 -23.22 -9.33 -26.99
CA THR A 114 -23.43 -10.67 -27.63
C THR A 114 -22.90 -10.74 -29.06
N ALA A 115 -22.80 -9.58 -29.73
CA ALA A 115 -22.34 -9.49 -31.11
C ALA A 115 -20.83 -9.38 -31.25
N GLU A 116 -20.15 -8.69 -30.32
CA GLU A 116 -18.74 -8.34 -30.45
C GLU A 116 -17.83 -9.03 -29.43
N GLY A 117 -18.42 -9.82 -28.52
CA GLY A 117 -17.69 -10.48 -27.42
C GLY A 117 -17.16 -9.50 -26.37
N THR A 118 -16.42 -10.02 -25.41
CA THR A 118 -15.82 -9.21 -24.35
C THR A 118 -14.52 -8.51 -24.81
N GLY A 119 -14.09 -7.48 -24.09
CA GLY A 119 -12.80 -6.81 -24.31
C GLY A 119 -11.65 -7.81 -24.33
N LEU A 120 -11.62 -8.75 -23.38
CA LEU A 120 -10.60 -9.79 -23.32
C LEU A 120 -10.63 -10.71 -24.54
N THR A 121 -11.82 -11.09 -25.03
CA THR A 121 -11.96 -11.90 -26.24
C THR A 121 -11.35 -11.16 -27.44
N ARG A 122 -11.69 -9.89 -27.62
CA ARG A 122 -11.13 -9.04 -28.71
C ARG A 122 -9.61 -8.87 -28.56
N ALA A 123 -9.10 -8.71 -27.33
CA ALA A 123 -7.67 -8.63 -27.07
C ALA A 123 -6.94 -9.92 -27.44
N LYS A 124 -7.51 -11.08 -27.05
CA LYS A 124 -6.97 -12.39 -27.42
C LYS A 124 -6.96 -12.61 -28.95
N GLU A 125 -7.99 -12.22 -29.65
CA GLU A 125 -8.05 -12.30 -31.12
C GLU A 125 -6.99 -11.43 -31.80
N LYS A 126 -6.81 -10.18 -31.34
CA LYS A 126 -5.75 -9.28 -31.83
C LYS A 126 -4.35 -9.86 -31.55
N ALA A 127 -4.12 -10.35 -30.33
CA ALA A 127 -2.86 -10.99 -29.95
C ALA A 127 -2.58 -12.25 -30.78
N LYS A 128 -3.58 -13.11 -30.99
CA LYS A 128 -3.48 -14.30 -31.83
C LYS A 128 -3.13 -13.95 -33.28
N THR A 129 -3.83 -12.98 -33.84
CA THR A 129 -3.55 -12.51 -35.23
C THR A 129 -2.11 -12.01 -35.36
N LEU A 130 -1.59 -11.35 -34.32
CA LEU A 130 -0.21 -10.89 -34.28
C LEU A 130 0.78 -12.06 -34.18
N ILE A 131 0.55 -13.00 -33.25
CA ILE A 131 1.38 -14.19 -33.06
C ILE A 131 1.50 -14.97 -34.37
N ASP A 132 0.39 -15.15 -35.10
CA ASP A 132 0.37 -15.86 -36.38
C ASP A 132 1.20 -15.16 -37.46
N LYS A 133 1.26 -13.83 -37.45
CA LYS A 133 2.06 -12.99 -38.38
C LYS A 133 3.55 -12.93 -38.03
N LEU A 134 3.96 -13.35 -36.82
CA LEU A 134 5.37 -13.29 -36.41
C LEU A 134 6.29 -14.16 -37.29
N PRO A 135 7.48 -13.67 -37.68
CA PRO A 135 8.47 -14.46 -38.41
C PRO A 135 8.97 -15.66 -37.60
N ALA A 136 9.41 -16.71 -38.31
CA ALA A 136 10.03 -17.85 -37.68
C ALA A 136 11.30 -17.45 -36.91
N GLY A 137 11.50 -18.03 -35.72
CA GLY A 137 12.59 -17.68 -34.81
C GLY A 137 12.33 -16.47 -33.90
N SER A 138 11.13 -15.88 -33.95
CA SER A 138 10.71 -14.88 -32.97
C SER A 138 10.44 -15.52 -31.62
N LYS A 139 10.71 -14.79 -30.54
CA LYS A 139 10.35 -15.15 -29.16
C LYS A 139 9.14 -14.36 -28.72
N ILE A 140 8.30 -14.95 -27.89
CA ILE A 140 7.00 -14.36 -27.52
C ILE A 140 6.85 -14.41 -26.02
N SER A 141 6.70 -13.26 -25.36
CA SER A 141 6.28 -13.17 -23.96
C SER A 141 4.81 -12.78 -23.91
N VAL A 142 4.03 -13.49 -23.08
CA VAL A 142 2.62 -13.21 -22.85
C VAL A 142 2.44 -12.85 -21.38
N ILE A 143 2.06 -11.60 -21.11
CA ILE A 143 2.01 -11.03 -19.77
C ILE A 143 0.58 -10.54 -19.50
N PRO A 144 -0.16 -11.14 -18.56
CA PRO A 144 -1.44 -10.60 -18.09
C PRO A 144 -1.18 -9.36 -17.20
N ALA A 145 -1.79 -8.22 -17.52
CA ALA A 145 -1.54 -6.95 -16.83
C ALA A 145 -1.92 -6.98 -15.34
N CYS A 146 -3.00 -7.68 -14.99
CA CYS A 146 -3.45 -7.87 -13.60
C CYS A 146 -2.89 -9.13 -12.93
N GLY A 147 -2.01 -9.89 -13.62
CA GLY A 147 -1.54 -11.19 -13.17
C GLY A 147 -2.52 -12.31 -13.47
N SER A 148 -2.19 -13.53 -13.05
CA SER A 148 -3.00 -14.72 -13.25
C SER A 148 -2.95 -15.62 -12.02
N ARG A 149 -4.01 -16.38 -11.78
CA ARG A 149 -4.10 -17.36 -10.68
C ARG A 149 -3.01 -18.42 -10.78
N GLU A 150 -2.79 -18.94 -11.99
CA GLU A 150 -1.79 -19.97 -12.28
C GLU A 150 -0.36 -19.40 -12.42
N GLY A 151 -0.22 -18.07 -12.34
CA GLY A 151 1.01 -17.39 -12.70
C GLY A 151 1.19 -17.28 -14.22
N TYR A 152 2.30 -16.71 -14.65
CA TYR A 152 2.72 -16.65 -16.05
C TYR A 152 4.22 -16.89 -16.14
N SER A 153 4.69 -17.36 -17.30
CA SER A 153 6.12 -17.60 -17.49
C SER A 153 6.88 -16.29 -17.59
N PRO A 154 7.91 -16.04 -16.77
CA PRO A 154 8.79 -14.88 -16.95
C PRO A 154 9.66 -15.01 -18.20
N ASP A 155 9.92 -16.27 -18.65
CA ASP A 155 10.72 -16.57 -19.83
C ASP A 155 9.86 -16.54 -21.11
N PRO A 156 10.40 -16.06 -22.24
CA PRO A 156 9.68 -15.99 -23.48
C PRO A 156 9.50 -17.40 -24.10
N TYR A 157 8.37 -17.60 -24.73
CA TYR A 157 8.05 -18.82 -25.48
C TYR A 157 8.79 -18.84 -26.83
N ASP A 158 9.36 -19.98 -27.16
CA ASP A 158 10.07 -20.22 -28.44
C ASP A 158 9.13 -20.64 -29.57
N THR A 159 7.92 -21.12 -29.24
CA THR A 159 6.93 -21.59 -30.19
C THR A 159 5.64 -20.80 -30.12
N LYS A 160 4.97 -20.64 -31.27
CA LYS A 160 3.68 -19.95 -31.34
C LYS A 160 2.58 -20.70 -30.56
N GLU A 161 2.62 -22.01 -30.62
CA GLU A 161 1.65 -22.90 -29.96
C GLU A 161 1.64 -22.69 -28.45
N ASN A 162 2.81 -22.67 -27.80
CA ASN A 162 2.94 -22.43 -26.36
C ASN A 162 2.49 -21.04 -25.96
N ALA A 163 2.80 -20.02 -26.78
CA ALA A 163 2.35 -18.66 -26.56
C ALA A 163 0.83 -18.52 -26.70
N LEU A 164 0.22 -19.20 -27.66
CA LEU A 164 -1.24 -19.24 -27.82
C LEU A 164 -1.91 -19.96 -26.66
N GLU A 165 -1.36 -21.06 -26.18
CA GLU A 165 -1.88 -21.76 -25.00
C GLU A 165 -1.82 -20.85 -23.76
N ALA A 166 -0.72 -20.13 -23.56
CA ALA A 166 -0.59 -19.16 -22.46
C ALA A 166 -1.59 -18.00 -22.60
N LEU A 167 -1.84 -17.52 -23.82
CA LEU A 167 -2.81 -16.47 -24.10
C LEU A 167 -4.24 -16.92 -23.75
N GLU A 168 -4.62 -18.14 -24.10
CA GLU A 168 -5.95 -18.68 -23.80
C GLU A 168 -6.20 -18.84 -22.30
N LYS A 169 -5.17 -19.12 -21.51
CA LYS A 169 -5.25 -19.25 -20.04
C LYS A 169 -5.43 -17.92 -19.30
N ILE A 170 -5.34 -16.79 -19.99
CA ILE A 170 -5.61 -15.49 -19.36
C ILE A 170 -7.09 -15.37 -19.03
N GLU A 171 -7.40 -15.16 -17.77
CA GLU A 171 -8.75 -14.94 -17.23
C GLU A 171 -8.89 -13.52 -16.69
N ILE A 172 -10.11 -13.01 -16.62
CA ILE A 172 -10.44 -11.74 -16.00
C ILE A 172 -10.05 -11.75 -14.52
N VAL A 173 -9.43 -10.69 -14.07
CA VAL A 173 -9.14 -10.41 -12.66
C VAL A 173 -9.94 -9.17 -12.27
N ASP A 174 -10.72 -9.27 -11.23
CA ASP A 174 -11.57 -8.18 -10.73
C ASP A 174 -10.73 -7.07 -10.07
N ARG A 175 -9.89 -6.42 -10.86
CA ARG A 175 -8.93 -5.40 -10.43
C ARG A 175 -8.59 -4.45 -11.57
N SER A 176 -8.08 -3.25 -11.21
CA SER A 176 -7.54 -2.29 -12.17
C SER A 176 -6.14 -2.67 -12.67
N ALA A 177 -5.90 -2.47 -13.96
CA ALA A 177 -4.61 -2.62 -14.60
C ALA A 177 -3.90 -1.26 -14.70
N THR A 178 -2.91 -0.99 -13.86
CA THR A 178 -2.09 0.22 -14.03
C THR A 178 -1.05 0.00 -15.13
N VAL A 179 -1.05 0.88 -16.14
CA VAL A 179 -0.10 0.83 -17.27
C VAL A 179 1.35 0.81 -16.79
N LEU A 180 1.68 1.59 -15.75
CA LEU A 180 3.03 1.66 -15.20
C LEU A 180 3.52 0.30 -14.69
N LYS A 181 2.66 -0.44 -13.97
CA LYS A 181 2.99 -1.78 -13.47
C LYS A 181 3.18 -2.77 -14.62
N ALA A 182 2.25 -2.77 -15.57
CA ALA A 182 2.30 -3.64 -16.75
C ALA A 182 3.57 -3.41 -17.59
N VAL A 183 3.96 -2.15 -17.79
CA VAL A 183 5.17 -1.79 -18.52
C VAL A 183 6.44 -2.19 -17.78
N ASN A 184 6.46 -2.11 -16.45
CA ASN A 184 7.62 -2.57 -15.66
C ASN A 184 7.83 -4.10 -15.81
N GLU A 185 6.76 -4.88 -15.84
CA GLU A 185 6.85 -6.32 -16.13
C GLU A 185 7.32 -6.57 -17.56
N ALA A 186 6.83 -5.80 -18.55
CA ALA A 186 7.31 -5.88 -19.92
C ALA A 186 8.80 -5.52 -20.05
N LYS A 187 9.29 -4.54 -19.30
CA LYS A 187 10.73 -4.21 -19.24
C LYS A 187 11.56 -5.39 -18.74
N LYS A 188 11.14 -6.02 -17.65
CA LYS A 188 11.81 -7.23 -17.11
C LYS A 188 11.84 -8.35 -18.17
N ALA A 189 10.69 -8.65 -18.78
CA ALA A 189 10.62 -9.66 -19.84
C ALA A 189 11.51 -9.31 -21.05
N SER A 190 11.71 -8.03 -21.35
CA SER A 190 12.55 -7.59 -22.47
C SER A 190 14.03 -7.99 -22.31
N GLU A 191 14.50 -8.22 -21.09
CA GLU A 191 15.87 -8.60 -20.77
C GLU A 191 16.19 -10.07 -21.10
N ALA A 192 15.15 -10.91 -21.19
CA ALA A 192 15.31 -12.36 -21.39
C ALA A 192 15.84 -12.77 -22.78
N ALA A 193 15.69 -11.92 -23.81
CA ALA A 193 16.21 -12.21 -25.15
C ALA A 193 16.93 -10.98 -25.74
N PRO A 194 18.14 -10.64 -25.22
CA PRO A 194 18.82 -9.40 -25.57
C PRO A 194 19.22 -9.30 -27.06
N GLU A 195 19.34 -10.43 -27.74
CA GLU A 195 19.75 -10.54 -29.15
C GLU A 195 18.68 -10.14 -30.16
N LEU A 196 17.40 -10.13 -29.77
CA LEU A 196 16.28 -9.84 -30.65
C LEU A 196 15.79 -8.39 -30.51
N ALA A 197 15.24 -7.85 -31.58
CA ALA A 197 14.56 -6.55 -31.55
C ALA A 197 13.27 -6.65 -30.72
N LYS A 198 13.06 -5.72 -29.78
CA LYS A 198 11.92 -5.74 -28.86
C LYS A 198 10.69 -5.08 -29.46
N ARG A 199 9.53 -5.70 -29.25
CA ARG A 199 8.21 -5.17 -29.57
C ARG A 199 7.32 -5.28 -28.35
N ILE A 200 7.08 -4.18 -27.66
CA ILE A 200 6.13 -4.13 -26.56
C ILE A 200 4.79 -3.70 -27.14
N ILE A 201 3.78 -4.51 -26.92
CA ILE A 201 2.41 -4.29 -27.40
C ILE A 201 1.50 -4.42 -26.18
N PHE A 202 0.86 -3.32 -25.79
CA PHE A 202 -0.11 -3.25 -24.70
C PHE A 202 -1.52 -3.24 -25.32
N ILE A 203 -2.29 -4.30 -25.05
CA ILE A 203 -3.63 -4.50 -25.59
C ILE A 203 -4.63 -4.33 -24.45
N SER A 204 -5.47 -3.30 -24.51
CA SER A 204 -6.41 -2.92 -23.46
C SER A 204 -7.58 -2.12 -24.04
N ASP A 205 -8.66 -1.99 -23.29
CA ASP A 205 -9.77 -1.07 -23.57
C ASP A 205 -9.45 0.39 -23.22
N GLN A 206 -8.22 0.66 -22.79
CA GLN A 206 -7.64 2.00 -22.58
C GLN A 206 -8.45 2.89 -21.61
N GLN A 207 -8.89 2.36 -20.47
CA GLN A 207 -9.61 3.16 -19.48
C GLN A 207 -8.75 4.31 -18.94
N GLU A 208 -9.34 5.49 -18.71
CA GLU A 208 -8.62 6.65 -18.14
C GLU A 208 -8.02 6.34 -16.77
N SER A 209 -8.69 5.50 -15.96
CA SER A 209 -8.22 4.99 -14.66
C SER A 209 -6.86 4.30 -14.76
N ASN A 210 -6.60 3.54 -15.83
CA ASN A 210 -5.35 2.81 -16.06
C ASN A 210 -4.16 3.75 -16.33
N TRP A 211 -4.44 4.96 -16.79
CA TRP A 211 -3.45 6.00 -17.12
C TRP A 211 -3.33 7.10 -16.07
N LYS A 212 -3.99 6.99 -14.92
CA LYS A 212 -4.04 8.04 -13.88
C LYS A 212 -2.67 8.49 -13.38
N ASP A 213 -1.70 7.58 -13.30
CA ASP A 213 -0.33 7.88 -12.87
C ASP A 213 0.55 8.47 -13.98
N LEU A 214 0.06 8.52 -15.22
CA LEU A 214 0.78 8.87 -16.44
C LEU A 214 0.09 10.03 -17.18
N THR A 215 -0.21 11.09 -16.44
CA THR A 215 -0.98 12.24 -16.96
C THR A 215 -0.12 13.30 -17.63
N SER A 216 1.18 13.33 -17.35
CA SER A 216 2.10 14.34 -17.90
C SER A 216 3.00 13.78 -19.00
N PRO A 217 3.37 14.60 -20.02
CA PRO A 217 4.32 14.17 -21.05
C PRO A 217 5.68 13.74 -20.49
N GLU A 218 6.05 14.23 -19.31
CA GLU A 218 7.32 13.90 -18.65
C GLU A 218 7.32 12.47 -18.13
N THR A 219 6.23 12.04 -17.49
CA THR A 219 6.07 10.65 -17.00
C THR A 219 5.97 9.64 -18.14
N LEU A 220 5.35 10.04 -19.27
CA LEU A 220 5.23 9.19 -20.46
C LEU A 220 6.56 9.04 -21.23
N LYS A 221 7.50 9.98 -21.11
CA LYS A 221 8.84 9.87 -21.73
C LYS A 221 9.72 8.78 -21.16
N ASP A 222 9.46 8.40 -19.91
CA ASP A 222 10.21 7.34 -19.23
C ASP A 222 9.74 5.93 -19.63
N LEU A 223 8.62 5.85 -20.35
CA LEU A 223 8.12 4.58 -20.88
C LEU A 223 8.94 4.11 -22.09
N PRO A 224 9.14 2.80 -22.25
CA PRO A 224 9.77 2.25 -23.45
C PRO A 224 8.90 2.49 -24.68
N ALA A 225 9.50 2.42 -25.87
CA ALA A 225 8.74 2.44 -27.10
C ALA A 225 7.78 1.26 -27.15
N MET A 226 6.48 1.53 -27.25
CA MET A 226 5.44 0.51 -27.30
C MET A 226 4.26 0.92 -28.17
N GLN A 227 3.52 -0.08 -28.62
CA GLN A 227 2.24 0.12 -29.28
C GLN A 227 1.13 -0.11 -28.25
N VAL A 228 0.22 0.85 -28.19
CA VAL A 228 -1.00 0.82 -27.39
C VAL A 228 -2.14 0.45 -28.30
N VAL A 229 -2.67 -0.76 -28.13
CA VAL A 229 -3.73 -1.31 -28.98
C VAL A 229 -5.06 -1.17 -28.25
N ASP A 230 -5.95 -0.42 -28.88
CA ASP A 230 -7.29 -0.17 -28.36
C ASP A 230 -8.25 -1.30 -28.79
N VAL A 231 -8.95 -1.88 -27.80
CA VAL A 231 -10.01 -2.86 -27.99
C VAL A 231 -11.32 -2.44 -27.33
N SER A 232 -11.47 -1.15 -26.98
CA SER A 232 -12.67 -0.59 -26.36
C SER A 232 -13.90 -0.69 -27.28
N LEU A 233 -15.08 -0.62 -26.68
CA LEU A 233 -16.33 -0.41 -27.40
C LEU A 233 -16.73 1.07 -27.32
N PRO A 234 -17.35 1.62 -28.37
CA PRO A 234 -17.79 3.01 -28.36
C PRO A 234 -19.00 3.19 -27.42
N ASN A 235 -18.99 4.30 -26.66
CA ASN A 235 -20.09 4.71 -25.78
C ASN A 235 -20.54 3.58 -24.81
N PRO A 236 -19.68 3.07 -23.94
CA PRO A 236 -20.06 2.03 -23.00
C PRO A 236 -21.13 2.56 -22.04
N LYS A 237 -22.05 1.67 -21.64
CA LYS A 237 -23.12 1.94 -20.69
C LYS A 237 -23.00 0.90 -19.60
N ASN A 238 -22.98 1.36 -18.36
CA ASN A 238 -22.86 0.47 -17.22
C ASN A 238 -23.67 0.98 -16.04
N ALA A 239 -24.18 0.03 -15.23
CA ALA A 239 -24.73 0.32 -13.92
C ALA A 239 -24.18 -0.74 -12.96
N TRP A 240 -23.56 -0.35 -11.85
CA TRP A 240 -22.86 -1.27 -10.96
C TRP A 240 -23.17 -0.97 -9.49
N ILE A 241 -22.88 -1.94 -8.62
CA ILE A 241 -22.93 -1.74 -7.18
C ILE A 241 -21.56 -1.26 -6.70
N ALA A 242 -21.44 0.04 -6.48
CA ALA A 242 -20.20 0.69 -6.06
C ALA A 242 -19.87 0.39 -4.60
N ASP A 243 -20.91 0.36 -3.71
CA ASP A 243 -20.70 0.08 -2.30
C ASP A 243 -21.89 -0.70 -1.70
N LEU A 244 -21.57 -1.50 -0.66
CA LEU A 244 -22.51 -2.22 0.18
C LEU A 244 -22.02 -2.12 1.61
N ARG A 245 -22.78 -1.46 2.48
CA ARG A 245 -22.37 -1.22 3.87
C ARG A 245 -23.53 -1.30 4.84
N VAL A 246 -23.23 -1.59 6.08
CA VAL A 246 -24.16 -1.35 7.20
C VAL A 246 -23.89 0.08 7.70
N GLN A 247 -24.93 0.90 7.77
CA GLN A 247 -24.80 2.33 8.08
C GLN A 247 -24.01 2.60 9.37
N ASP A 248 -24.22 1.79 10.41
CA ASP A 248 -23.59 1.95 11.71
C ASP A 248 -22.35 1.05 11.89
N GLY A 249 -21.91 0.36 10.84
CA GLY A 249 -20.73 -0.52 10.82
C GLY A 249 -20.92 -1.83 11.58
N LEU A 250 -21.80 -1.88 12.58
CA LEU A 250 -22.12 -3.05 13.39
C LEU A 250 -23.61 -3.36 13.33
N ALA A 251 -23.94 -4.63 13.26
CA ALA A 251 -25.31 -5.11 13.37
C ALA A 251 -25.49 -5.82 14.73
N ASP A 252 -26.68 -5.74 15.29
CA ASP A 252 -27.07 -6.53 16.43
C ASP A 252 -28.29 -7.45 16.12
N VAL A 253 -28.62 -8.32 17.06
CA VAL A 253 -29.67 -9.34 16.86
C VAL A 253 -31.10 -8.83 17.09
N GLU A 254 -31.29 -7.63 17.64
CA GLU A 254 -32.59 -7.17 18.06
C GLU A 254 -33.05 -5.86 17.45
N THR A 255 -32.10 -4.99 17.10
CA THR A 255 -32.42 -3.70 16.46
C THR A 255 -32.31 -3.79 14.94
N PRO A 256 -33.24 -3.16 14.21
CA PRO A 256 -33.08 -3.04 12.76
C PRO A 256 -31.80 -2.33 12.40
N SER A 257 -31.00 -2.93 11.54
CA SER A 257 -29.81 -2.33 10.96
C SER A 257 -30.14 -1.80 9.56
N THR A 258 -29.73 -0.59 9.27
CA THR A 258 -29.85 0.00 7.92
C THR A 258 -28.66 -0.49 7.08
N ILE A 259 -28.96 -1.16 5.97
CA ILE A 259 -28.01 -1.64 4.98
C ILE A 259 -28.15 -0.76 3.75
N VAL A 260 -27.08 -0.09 3.37
CA VAL A 260 -27.03 0.85 2.25
C VAL A 260 -26.36 0.19 1.07
N VAL A 261 -27.04 0.18 -0.07
CA VAL A 261 -26.52 -0.26 -1.36
C VAL A 261 -26.36 0.98 -2.24
N GLN A 262 -25.12 1.27 -2.63
CA GLN A 262 -24.82 2.38 -3.52
C GLN A 262 -24.71 1.84 -4.95
N VAL A 263 -25.65 2.28 -5.80
CA VAL A 263 -25.65 1.99 -7.24
C VAL A 263 -25.11 3.20 -7.97
N GLU A 264 -24.06 3.02 -8.75
CA GLU A 264 -23.52 4.02 -9.66
C GLU A 264 -23.80 3.60 -11.10
N TYR A 265 -23.83 4.57 -11.99
CA TYR A 265 -24.10 4.34 -13.40
C TYR A 265 -23.44 5.41 -14.27
N SER A 266 -23.13 5.01 -15.51
CA SER A 266 -22.58 5.91 -16.53
C SER A 266 -23.08 5.57 -17.92
N GLY A 267 -23.15 6.58 -18.79
CA GLY A 267 -23.45 6.42 -20.22
C GLY A 267 -24.92 6.06 -20.53
N LEU A 268 -25.86 6.20 -19.58
CA LEU A 268 -27.28 5.88 -19.82
C LEU A 268 -27.95 6.91 -20.74
N ASP A 269 -28.59 6.46 -21.80
CA ASP A 269 -29.34 7.32 -22.75
C ASP A 269 -30.74 7.68 -22.25
N ALA A 270 -31.33 6.85 -21.40
CA ALA A 270 -32.70 7.02 -20.91
C ALA A 270 -32.79 6.59 -19.45
N ARG A 271 -33.82 7.09 -18.77
CA ARG A 271 -34.15 6.65 -17.43
C ARG A 271 -34.40 5.14 -17.38
N ARG A 272 -33.79 4.50 -16.39
CA ARG A 272 -33.91 3.06 -16.13
C ARG A 272 -34.28 2.82 -14.67
N ASP A 273 -35.25 1.95 -14.42
CA ASP A 273 -35.61 1.48 -13.11
C ASP A 273 -34.93 0.12 -12.89
N VAL A 274 -33.96 0.06 -11.99
CA VAL A 274 -33.13 -1.13 -11.76
C VAL A 274 -33.52 -1.77 -10.43
N PRO A 275 -33.97 -3.05 -10.41
CA PRO A 275 -34.26 -3.75 -9.16
C PRO A 275 -32.96 -4.11 -8.45
N VAL A 276 -32.86 -3.66 -7.22
CA VAL A 276 -31.78 -3.99 -6.28
C VAL A 276 -32.27 -5.04 -5.33
N LYS A 277 -31.63 -6.21 -5.30
CA LYS A 277 -31.97 -7.32 -4.39
C LYS A 277 -30.87 -7.50 -3.35
N LEU A 278 -31.29 -7.63 -2.10
CA LEU A 278 -30.39 -7.90 -0.99
C LEU A 278 -30.60 -9.33 -0.49
N PHE A 279 -29.51 -10.06 -0.32
CA PHE A 279 -29.50 -11.46 0.14
C PHE A 279 -28.74 -11.58 1.46
N LEU A 280 -29.20 -12.47 2.31
CA LEU A 280 -28.46 -13.02 3.44
C LEU A 280 -28.15 -14.50 3.14
N GLY A 281 -26.89 -14.80 2.86
CA GLY A 281 -26.53 -16.08 2.24
C GLY A 281 -27.24 -16.24 0.89
N GLU A 282 -28.06 -17.30 0.75
CA GLU A 282 -28.85 -17.55 -0.47
C GLU A 282 -30.30 -17.00 -0.41
N SER A 283 -30.72 -16.46 0.74
CA SER A 283 -32.10 -16.01 0.94
C SER A 283 -32.26 -14.53 0.62
N VAL A 284 -33.25 -14.18 -0.21
CA VAL A 284 -33.59 -12.77 -0.47
C VAL A 284 -34.25 -12.18 0.78
N ILE A 285 -33.67 -11.10 1.30
CA ILE A 285 -34.18 -10.38 2.49
C ILE A 285 -34.79 -9.02 2.15
N GLY A 286 -34.61 -8.53 0.93
CA GLY A 286 -35.22 -7.29 0.47
C GLY A 286 -35.06 -7.09 -1.04
N GLU A 287 -35.99 -6.32 -1.62
CA GLU A 287 -35.97 -5.89 -3.02
C GLU A 287 -36.53 -4.47 -3.10
N LYS A 288 -35.80 -3.57 -3.75
CA LYS A 288 -36.20 -2.18 -4.00
C LYS A 288 -35.73 -1.73 -5.37
N LEU A 289 -36.34 -0.67 -5.90
CA LEU A 289 -35.97 -0.09 -7.19
C LEU A 289 -35.02 1.11 -7.01
N ALA A 290 -33.91 1.09 -7.74
CA ALA A 290 -33.05 2.24 -7.96
C ALA A 290 -33.49 2.96 -9.24
N LEU A 291 -33.81 4.26 -9.13
CA LEU A 291 -34.23 5.08 -10.26
C LEU A 291 -33.00 5.80 -10.83
N LEU A 292 -32.50 5.31 -11.97
CA LEU A 292 -31.33 5.86 -12.64
C LEU A 292 -31.76 6.86 -13.72
N GLU A 293 -31.22 8.07 -13.68
CA GLU A 293 -31.49 9.13 -14.65
C GLU A 293 -30.54 9.03 -15.85
N PRO A 294 -30.85 9.67 -17.01
CA PRO A 294 -29.93 9.70 -18.12
C PRO A 294 -28.59 10.36 -17.77
N GLY A 295 -27.48 9.83 -18.32
CA GLY A 295 -26.12 10.30 -18.08
C GLY A 295 -25.37 9.44 -17.09
N GLU A 296 -24.77 10.08 -16.10
CA GLU A 296 -24.02 9.44 -15.01
C GLU A 296 -24.54 9.90 -13.65
N GLY A 297 -24.36 9.08 -12.63
CA GLY A 297 -24.79 9.44 -11.28
C GLY A 297 -24.71 8.30 -10.28
N THR A 298 -25.13 8.63 -9.05
CA THR A 298 -25.13 7.72 -7.90
C THR A 298 -26.54 7.68 -7.28
N ARG A 299 -26.96 6.48 -6.85
CA ARG A 299 -28.22 6.29 -6.09
C ARG A 299 -27.95 5.38 -4.90
N GLU A 300 -28.39 5.79 -3.74
CA GLU A 300 -28.42 4.96 -2.53
C GLU A 300 -29.79 4.31 -2.38
N VAL A 301 -29.78 3.04 -2.00
CA VAL A 301 -30.97 2.24 -1.71
C VAL A 301 -30.80 1.61 -0.34
N ASP A 302 -31.65 2.02 0.60
CA ASP A 302 -31.56 1.59 1.99
C ASP A 302 -32.48 0.42 2.28
N PHE A 303 -31.99 -0.58 2.98
CA PHE A 303 -32.75 -1.73 3.46
C PHE A 303 -32.69 -1.77 4.98
N GLU A 304 -33.83 -2.01 5.63
CA GLU A 304 -33.88 -2.29 7.06
C GLU A 304 -34.00 -3.80 7.28
N TYR A 305 -33.09 -4.35 8.08
CA TYR A 305 -33.11 -5.77 8.40
C TYR A 305 -32.71 -6.04 9.86
N THR A 306 -33.40 -6.96 10.54
CA THR A 306 -33.10 -7.40 11.90
C THR A 306 -32.51 -8.81 11.85
N PHE A 307 -31.31 -9.01 12.40
CA PHE A 307 -30.59 -10.29 12.36
C PHE A 307 -31.03 -11.27 13.48
N ASN A 308 -32.34 -11.50 13.61
CA ASN A 308 -32.94 -12.29 14.72
C ASN A 308 -33.07 -13.80 14.44
N ALA A 309 -32.80 -14.25 13.22
CA ALA A 309 -32.97 -15.64 12.79
C ALA A 309 -31.68 -16.18 12.12
N LEU A 310 -30.56 -16.03 12.81
CA LEU A 310 -29.28 -16.57 12.31
C LEU A 310 -29.17 -18.06 12.68
N SER A 311 -28.44 -18.82 11.84
CA SER A 311 -28.12 -20.23 12.13
C SER A 311 -27.28 -20.43 13.40
N GLU A 312 -26.47 -19.45 13.71
CA GLU A 312 -25.69 -19.35 14.94
C GLU A 312 -25.90 -17.93 15.50
N MET A 313 -26.32 -17.86 16.76
CA MET A 313 -26.56 -16.58 17.43
C MET A 313 -25.29 -16.12 18.12
N PRO A 314 -24.94 -14.80 18.08
CA PRO A 314 -23.78 -14.30 18.74
C PRO A 314 -23.86 -14.44 20.26
N GLU A 315 -22.76 -14.93 20.86
CA GLU A 315 -22.57 -14.92 22.30
C GLU A 315 -22.09 -13.55 22.78
N PRO A 316 -22.32 -13.17 24.05
CA PRO A 316 -21.78 -11.94 24.61
C PRO A 316 -20.26 -11.82 24.39
N GLY A 317 -19.84 -10.73 23.71
CA GLY A 317 -18.45 -10.46 23.40
C GLY A 317 -17.87 -11.19 22.16
N LYS A 318 -18.61 -12.15 21.58
CA LYS A 318 -18.18 -12.88 20.38
C LYS A 318 -19.07 -12.54 19.18
N PRO A 319 -18.51 -11.93 18.12
CA PRO A 319 -19.27 -11.65 16.90
C PRO A 319 -19.51 -12.92 16.08
N VAL A 320 -20.65 -13.00 15.43
CA VAL A 320 -20.92 -13.94 14.35
C VAL A 320 -20.87 -13.15 13.04
N PHE A 321 -20.13 -13.65 12.05
CA PHE A 321 -20.05 -12.99 10.75
C PHE A 321 -21.05 -13.62 9.77
N VAL A 322 -21.86 -12.79 9.17
CA VAL A 322 -22.81 -13.19 8.11
C VAL A 322 -22.43 -12.53 6.79
N THR A 323 -22.70 -13.24 5.69
CA THR A 323 -22.42 -12.69 4.36
C THR A 323 -23.71 -12.13 3.76
N LEU A 324 -23.67 -10.83 3.47
CA LEU A 324 -24.65 -10.17 2.62
C LEU A 324 -24.17 -10.14 1.17
N LYS A 325 -25.12 -10.21 0.24
CA LYS A 325 -24.89 -10.00 -1.19
C LYS A 325 -25.96 -9.06 -1.72
N ALA A 326 -25.58 -7.99 -2.36
CA ALA A 326 -26.45 -7.16 -3.15
C ALA A 326 -26.30 -7.51 -4.63
N THR A 327 -27.39 -7.47 -5.39
CA THR A 327 -27.37 -7.69 -6.85
C THR A 327 -28.31 -6.71 -7.55
N ILE A 328 -27.93 -6.36 -8.77
CA ILE A 328 -28.80 -5.67 -9.74
C ILE A 328 -29.05 -6.59 -10.94
N ASP A 329 -29.90 -6.18 -11.87
CA ASP A 329 -30.13 -6.92 -13.12
C ASP A 329 -28.87 -6.89 -13.99
N GLN A 330 -28.54 -8.04 -14.61
CA GLN A 330 -27.36 -8.18 -15.44
C GLN A 330 -27.39 -7.23 -16.64
N ASP A 331 -26.25 -6.62 -16.89
CA ASP A 331 -26.01 -5.81 -18.07
C ASP A 331 -24.79 -6.33 -18.88
N GLU A 332 -24.12 -5.46 -19.64
CA GLU A 332 -22.98 -5.80 -20.49
C GLU A 332 -21.68 -6.04 -19.72
N LEU A 333 -21.64 -5.79 -18.37
CA LEU A 333 -20.55 -6.09 -17.47
C LEU A 333 -21.02 -6.89 -16.25
N PRO A 334 -21.42 -8.16 -16.41
CA PRO A 334 -22.07 -8.94 -15.37
C PRO A 334 -21.27 -9.12 -14.07
N SER A 335 -19.99 -8.92 -14.14
CA SER A 335 -19.07 -9.12 -13.01
C SER A 335 -19.25 -8.08 -11.91
N ASP A 336 -19.77 -6.88 -12.21
CA ASP A 336 -19.96 -5.79 -11.24
C ASP A 336 -21.43 -5.57 -10.80
N ASP A 337 -22.35 -6.37 -11.36
CA ASP A 337 -23.75 -6.42 -10.97
C ASP A 337 -24.00 -6.96 -9.56
N GLN A 338 -22.96 -7.37 -8.86
CA GLN A 338 -23.03 -7.92 -7.52
C GLN A 338 -21.89 -7.43 -6.62
N ARG A 339 -22.21 -7.23 -5.34
CA ARG A 339 -21.25 -6.86 -4.31
C ARG A 339 -21.55 -7.61 -3.02
N PHE A 340 -20.50 -7.95 -2.29
CA PHE A 340 -20.58 -8.76 -1.09
C PHE A 340 -20.11 -7.98 0.14
N LEU A 341 -20.62 -8.36 1.32
CA LEU A 341 -20.23 -7.78 2.59
C LEU A 341 -20.27 -8.83 3.70
N ALA A 342 -19.18 -9.02 4.42
CA ALA A 342 -19.17 -9.76 5.66
C ALA A 342 -19.49 -8.81 6.82
N VAL A 343 -20.66 -9.01 7.43
CA VAL A 343 -21.18 -8.16 8.52
C VAL A 343 -20.96 -8.83 9.84
N PRO A 344 -20.30 -8.16 10.82
CA PRO A 344 -20.25 -8.64 12.19
C PRO A 344 -21.60 -8.39 12.89
N VAL A 345 -22.29 -9.45 13.25
CA VAL A 345 -23.47 -9.38 14.12
C VAL A 345 -23.02 -9.63 15.56
N VAL A 346 -23.34 -8.74 16.45
CA VAL A 346 -22.79 -8.71 17.79
C VAL A 346 -23.87 -8.77 18.88
N ALA A 347 -23.48 -9.21 20.07
CA ALA A 347 -24.29 -9.13 21.27
C ALA A 347 -23.43 -8.72 22.45
N ALA A 348 -23.88 -7.71 23.21
CA ALA A 348 -23.30 -7.30 24.49
C ALA A 348 -21.78 -7.13 24.49
N LEU A 349 -21.23 -6.36 23.55
CA LEU A 349 -19.80 -6.05 23.51
C LEU A 349 -19.36 -5.24 24.74
N PRO A 350 -18.31 -5.67 25.46
CA PRO A 350 -17.91 -5.01 26.71
C PRO A 350 -17.21 -3.68 26.42
N VAL A 351 -17.75 -2.59 27.01
CA VAL A 351 -17.18 -1.24 27.01
C VAL A 351 -17.00 -0.76 28.44
N VAL A 352 -15.79 -0.29 28.75
CA VAL A 352 -15.42 0.21 30.07
C VAL A 352 -15.45 1.74 30.06
N PHE A 353 -16.18 2.30 31.00
CA PHE A 353 -16.22 3.74 31.24
C PHE A 353 -15.52 4.07 32.55
N VAL A 354 -14.61 5.02 32.49
CA VAL A 354 -13.80 5.49 33.62
C VAL A 354 -14.02 6.98 33.79
N ASP A 355 -14.56 7.38 34.92
CA ASP A 355 -14.69 8.79 35.27
C ASP A 355 -14.43 9.02 36.78
N GLN A 356 -14.72 10.22 37.26
CA GLN A 356 -14.45 10.62 38.64
C GLN A 356 -15.30 9.88 39.69
N PHE A 357 -16.42 9.30 39.25
CA PHE A 357 -17.30 8.57 40.11
C PHE A 357 -17.38 7.11 39.78
N GLY A 358 -17.41 6.13 40.09
CA GLY A 358 -17.76 4.76 39.70
C GLY A 358 -19.26 4.52 39.81
N ALA A 359 -19.69 3.35 39.46
CA ALA A 359 -21.10 2.99 39.46
C ALA A 359 -21.75 3.13 40.84
N GLU A 360 -20.97 2.91 41.92
CA GLU A 360 -21.47 2.94 43.31
C GLU A 360 -21.53 4.36 43.89
N ASP A 361 -20.71 5.28 43.40
CA ASP A 361 -20.57 6.64 43.90
C ASP A 361 -21.47 7.66 43.21
N GLU A 362 -22.07 7.27 42.09
CA GLU A 362 -22.97 8.11 41.31
C GLU A 362 -24.33 8.26 42.01
N ASP A 363 -24.72 9.50 42.35
CA ASP A 363 -26.02 9.82 42.97
C ASP A 363 -26.73 10.95 42.22
N PRO A 364 -27.64 10.61 41.33
CA PRO A 364 -28.43 11.63 40.58
C PRO A 364 -29.23 12.55 41.49
N ALA A 365 -29.69 12.07 42.66
CA ALA A 365 -30.47 12.88 43.60
C ALA A 365 -29.66 14.00 44.25
N ARG A 366 -28.33 13.80 44.36
CA ARG A 366 -27.37 14.77 44.87
C ARG A 366 -26.61 15.51 43.78
N ASN A 367 -27.03 15.34 42.54
CA ASN A 367 -26.34 15.87 41.33
C ASN A 367 -24.86 15.40 41.23
N ARG A 368 -24.54 14.24 41.78
CA ARG A 368 -23.26 13.57 41.62
C ARG A 368 -23.33 12.67 40.41
N LEU A 369 -22.99 13.22 39.26
CA LEU A 369 -23.07 12.53 37.97
C LEU A 369 -21.66 12.46 37.38
N GLY A 370 -21.26 11.27 36.92
CA GLY A 370 -20.00 11.09 36.21
C GLY A 370 -19.99 11.77 34.85
N GLU A 371 -18.83 12.16 34.39
CA GLU A 371 -18.66 12.81 33.09
C GLU A 371 -19.20 11.93 31.93
N THR A 372 -19.17 10.61 32.08
CA THR A 372 -19.58 9.65 31.06
C THR A 372 -21.08 9.32 31.05
N ILE A 373 -21.88 9.84 31.97
CA ILE A 373 -23.29 9.43 32.16
C ILE A 373 -24.15 9.55 30.91
N ARG A 374 -23.97 10.65 30.14
CA ARG A 374 -24.78 10.88 28.93
C ARG A 374 -24.45 9.87 27.85
N LEU A 375 -23.16 9.61 27.66
CA LEU A 375 -22.67 8.68 26.67
C LEU A 375 -23.04 7.23 27.01
N ARG A 376 -22.98 6.85 28.29
CA ARG A 376 -23.46 5.55 28.79
C ARG A 376 -24.95 5.36 28.53
N LYS A 377 -25.78 6.40 28.75
CA LYS A 377 -27.23 6.36 28.48
C LYS A 377 -27.52 6.33 26.97
N LEU A 378 -26.69 6.93 26.13
CA LEU A 378 -26.83 6.88 24.68
C LEU A 378 -26.63 5.45 24.16
N LEU A 379 -25.56 4.78 24.62
CA LEU A 379 -25.20 3.44 24.16
C LEU A 379 -26.06 2.33 24.77
N ALA A 380 -26.59 2.54 25.97
CA ALA A 380 -27.42 1.58 26.68
C ALA A 380 -28.60 2.28 27.33
N PRO A 381 -29.61 2.69 26.58
CA PRO A 381 -30.81 3.27 27.11
C PRO A 381 -31.56 2.20 27.95
N LYS A 382 -31.78 2.48 29.24
CA LYS A 382 -32.54 1.57 30.09
C LYS A 382 -33.96 1.45 29.56
N ALA A 383 -34.36 0.25 29.19
CA ALA A 383 -35.75 -0.01 28.86
C ALA A 383 -36.64 0.20 30.09
N ALA A 384 -37.78 0.84 29.91
CA ALA A 384 -38.70 1.19 31.02
C ALA A 384 -39.45 -0.02 31.59
N ARG A 385 -39.23 -1.25 31.09
CA ARG A 385 -39.84 -2.52 31.55
C ARG A 385 -38.80 -3.64 31.58
N GLU A 386 -39.04 -4.63 32.47
CA GLU A 386 -38.15 -5.73 32.86
C GLU A 386 -37.65 -6.69 31.76
N GLU A 387 -38.08 -6.56 30.54
CA GLU A 387 -37.48 -7.22 29.38
C GLU A 387 -36.54 -6.19 28.71
N ALA A 388 -35.34 -6.05 29.30
CA ALA A 388 -34.29 -5.21 28.67
C ALA A 388 -33.96 -5.81 27.28
N PRO A 389 -34.09 -5.05 26.16
CA PRO A 389 -33.59 -5.48 24.89
C PRO A 389 -32.10 -5.82 25.05
N ARG A 390 -31.63 -6.88 24.38
CA ARG A 390 -30.23 -7.24 24.36
C ARG A 390 -29.48 -6.05 23.80
N GLN A 391 -28.68 -5.41 24.64
CA GLN A 391 -27.96 -4.20 24.26
C GLN A 391 -26.74 -4.58 23.41
N VAL A 392 -26.43 -3.79 22.37
CA VAL A 392 -25.19 -3.94 21.57
C VAL A 392 -23.95 -3.91 22.48
N VAL A 393 -24.02 -3.11 23.56
CA VAL A 393 -22.91 -2.82 24.46
C VAL A 393 -23.21 -3.24 25.89
N LYS A 394 -22.28 -3.97 26.51
CA LYS A 394 -22.29 -4.23 27.94
C LYS A 394 -21.41 -3.21 28.66
N ILE A 395 -22.04 -2.30 29.37
CA ILE A 395 -21.35 -1.22 30.07
C ILE A 395 -20.75 -1.74 31.40
N LYS A 396 -19.45 -1.45 31.62
CA LYS A 396 -18.78 -1.54 32.90
C LYS A 396 -18.30 -0.15 33.29
N HIS A 397 -18.82 0.40 34.39
CA HIS A 397 -18.48 1.74 34.86
C HIS A 397 -17.67 1.63 36.16
N VAL A 398 -16.46 2.20 36.13
CA VAL A 398 -15.48 2.10 37.23
C VAL A 398 -14.81 3.45 37.47
N ARG A 399 -14.22 3.63 38.63
CA ARG A 399 -13.31 4.74 38.91
C ARG A 399 -11.91 4.42 38.42
N ALA A 400 -11.08 5.45 38.30
CA ALA A 400 -9.70 5.30 37.81
C ALA A 400 -8.84 4.35 38.70
N ASP A 401 -9.05 4.35 40.00
CA ASP A 401 -8.35 3.48 40.97
C ASP A 401 -8.86 2.02 40.96
N GLU A 402 -10.04 1.77 40.41
CA GLU A 402 -10.63 0.44 40.23
C GLU A 402 -10.25 -0.20 38.86
N LEU A 403 -9.58 0.53 38.02
CA LEU A 403 -9.16 0.04 36.73
C LEU A 403 -7.99 -0.95 36.88
N THR A 404 -8.23 -2.21 36.55
CA THR A 404 -7.26 -3.30 36.62
C THR A 404 -7.10 -4.00 35.26
N GLN A 405 -6.07 -4.83 35.14
CA GLN A 405 -5.87 -5.65 33.95
C GLN A 405 -7.06 -6.59 33.65
N ASP A 406 -7.70 -7.13 34.72
CA ASP A 406 -8.88 -8.00 34.60
C ASP A 406 -10.10 -7.21 34.04
N VAL A 407 -10.22 -5.92 34.42
CA VAL A 407 -11.27 -5.04 33.87
C VAL A 407 -11.06 -4.78 32.37
N LEU A 408 -9.82 -4.70 31.95
CA LEU A 408 -9.44 -4.43 30.55
C LEU A 408 -9.40 -5.69 29.66
N ALA A 409 -9.25 -6.87 30.22
CA ALA A 409 -8.99 -8.11 29.49
C ALA A 409 -10.03 -8.39 28.39
N ASP A 410 -11.31 -8.15 28.68
CA ASP A 410 -12.41 -8.37 27.74
C ASP A 410 -12.88 -7.07 27.06
N ALA A 411 -12.39 -5.90 27.49
CA ALA A 411 -12.86 -4.62 26.99
C ALA A 411 -12.55 -4.44 25.50
N ARG A 412 -13.54 -4.04 24.73
CA ARG A 412 -13.36 -3.65 23.31
C ARG A 412 -13.01 -2.17 23.18
N LEU A 413 -13.58 -1.36 24.06
CA LEU A 413 -13.39 0.07 24.11
C LEU A 413 -13.30 0.53 25.56
N VAL A 414 -12.39 1.45 25.83
CA VAL A 414 -12.28 2.15 27.12
C VAL A 414 -12.53 3.63 26.86
N VAL A 415 -13.42 4.23 27.65
CA VAL A 415 -13.73 5.67 27.64
C VAL A 415 -13.28 6.26 28.96
N VAL A 416 -12.30 7.16 28.92
CA VAL A 416 -11.78 7.88 30.09
C VAL A 416 -12.18 9.33 29.98
N ALA A 417 -12.93 9.89 30.93
CA ALA A 417 -13.41 11.25 30.84
C ALA A 417 -13.40 12.00 32.18
N GLY A 418 -13.09 13.28 32.14
CA GLY A 418 -13.25 14.20 33.25
C GLY A 418 -12.35 13.95 34.48
N LEU A 419 -11.28 13.17 34.34
CA LEU A 419 -10.32 12.93 35.43
C LEU A 419 -9.37 14.11 35.56
N ALA A 420 -9.23 14.66 36.76
CA ALA A 420 -8.29 15.75 37.02
C ALA A 420 -6.85 15.35 36.73
N ASN A 421 -6.45 14.16 37.15
CA ASN A 421 -5.13 13.60 36.97
C ASN A 421 -5.25 12.11 36.61
N ILE A 422 -4.20 11.56 36.03
CA ILE A 422 -4.09 10.12 35.75
C ILE A 422 -2.77 9.59 36.34
N ASP A 423 -2.80 8.38 36.86
CA ASP A 423 -1.61 7.72 37.42
C ASP A 423 -0.65 7.33 36.27
N ASP A 424 0.54 7.95 36.27
CA ASP A 424 1.57 7.79 35.27
C ASP A 424 2.40 6.50 35.42
N VAL A 425 2.35 5.88 36.62
CA VAL A 425 3.13 4.67 36.95
C VAL A 425 2.38 3.40 36.59
N ASN A 426 1.07 3.34 36.92
CA ASN A 426 0.27 2.11 36.78
C ASN A 426 -0.76 2.25 35.63
N THR A 427 -1.60 3.28 35.70
CA THR A 427 -2.75 3.39 34.78
C THR A 427 -2.34 3.69 33.33
N VAL A 428 -1.43 4.63 33.12
CA VAL A 428 -0.98 5.00 31.77
C VAL A 428 -0.28 3.83 31.05
N PRO A 429 0.69 3.11 31.65
CA PRO A 429 1.28 1.94 31.02
C PRO A 429 0.28 0.83 30.74
N MET A 430 -0.64 0.56 31.66
CA MET A 430 -1.68 -0.46 31.49
C MET A 430 -2.62 -0.14 30.33
N LEU A 431 -3.11 1.10 30.23
CA LEU A 431 -3.92 1.55 29.10
C LEU A 431 -3.13 1.55 27.78
N ARG A 432 -1.86 1.93 27.84
CA ARG A 432 -1.00 1.87 26.66
C ARG A 432 -0.83 0.45 26.11
N ASP A 433 -0.57 -0.51 27.01
CA ASP A 433 -0.43 -1.91 26.64
C ASP A 433 -1.75 -2.48 26.10
N TYR A 434 -2.88 -2.12 26.69
CA TYR A 434 -4.20 -2.43 26.19
C TYR A 434 -4.40 -1.92 24.75
N VAL A 435 -4.05 -0.65 24.46
CA VAL A 435 -4.17 -0.09 23.11
C VAL A 435 -3.19 -0.76 22.14
N LYS A 436 -1.93 -0.99 22.54
CA LYS A 436 -0.95 -1.69 21.70
C LYS A 436 -1.43 -3.07 21.25
N GLN A 437 -2.19 -3.77 22.08
CA GLN A 437 -2.75 -5.08 21.77
C GLN A 437 -3.99 -5.03 20.87
N GLY A 438 -4.50 -3.83 20.55
CA GLY A 438 -5.64 -3.62 19.64
C GLY A 438 -6.89 -3.06 20.31
N GLY A 439 -6.83 -2.80 21.64
CA GLY A 439 -7.89 -2.09 22.35
C GLY A 439 -8.05 -0.67 21.85
N GLN A 440 -9.25 -0.12 22.01
CA GLN A 440 -9.59 1.23 21.58
C GLN A 440 -9.77 2.13 22.80
N LEU A 441 -9.29 3.37 22.74
CA LEU A 441 -9.31 4.30 23.86
C LEU A 441 -9.86 5.67 23.42
N LEU A 442 -10.94 6.11 24.04
CA LEU A 442 -11.42 7.47 23.95
C LEU A 442 -11.08 8.21 25.23
N ILE A 443 -10.31 9.29 25.12
CA ILE A 443 -10.01 10.19 26.24
C ILE A 443 -10.76 11.50 25.98
N ALA A 444 -11.57 11.94 26.95
CA ALA A 444 -12.25 13.21 26.87
C ALA A 444 -11.87 14.10 28.04
N ALA A 445 -11.67 15.37 27.75
CA ALA A 445 -11.55 16.38 28.79
C ALA A 445 -12.85 16.48 29.62
N GLY A 446 -13.13 17.55 30.27
CA GLY A 446 -14.36 17.75 31.08
C GLY A 446 -14.08 17.82 32.56
N ALA A 447 -15.10 18.11 33.32
CA ALA A 447 -15.05 18.27 34.79
C ALA A 447 -13.78 19.05 35.26
N GLU A 448 -12.97 18.43 36.12
CA GLU A 448 -11.74 19.01 36.73
C GLU A 448 -10.47 18.70 35.90
N PHE A 449 -10.58 18.32 34.64
CA PHE A 449 -9.44 17.93 33.81
C PHE A 449 -8.31 18.98 33.84
N ASN A 450 -7.11 18.55 34.24
CA ASN A 450 -5.93 19.39 34.30
C ASN A 450 -4.97 19.07 33.14
N PRO A 451 -4.90 19.93 32.08
CA PRO A 451 -4.12 19.62 30.92
C PRO A 451 -2.63 19.47 31.19
N GLY A 452 -2.06 20.26 32.13
CA GLY A 452 -0.64 20.16 32.47
C GLY A 452 -0.27 18.88 33.21
N ALA A 453 -1.15 18.38 34.06
CA ALA A 453 -0.94 17.10 34.75
C ALA A 453 -1.09 15.92 33.79
N TRP A 454 -2.06 15.98 32.88
CA TRP A 454 -2.26 14.97 31.84
C TRP A 454 -1.13 14.94 30.82
N ASP A 455 -0.64 16.10 30.40
CA ASP A 455 0.50 16.18 29.48
C ASP A 455 1.74 15.50 30.10
N ALA A 456 2.08 15.86 31.34
CA ALA A 456 3.22 15.27 32.04
C ALA A 456 3.10 13.76 32.27
N ALA A 457 1.89 13.29 32.60
CA ALA A 457 1.66 11.88 32.94
C ALA A 457 1.45 10.99 31.71
N ALA A 458 0.76 11.51 30.68
CA ALA A 458 0.19 10.68 29.62
C ALA A 458 0.69 11.00 28.20
N TRP A 459 1.48 12.08 27.99
CA TRP A 459 2.18 12.30 26.73
C TRP A 459 3.56 11.64 26.73
N LYS A 460 4.40 11.91 27.70
CA LYS A 460 5.74 11.31 27.90
C LYS A 460 6.55 11.28 26.58
N ASP A 461 6.68 12.42 25.90
CA ASP A 461 7.37 12.53 24.61
C ASP A 461 6.84 11.56 23.53
N GLY A 462 5.52 11.29 23.54
CA GLY A 462 4.85 10.37 22.65
C GLY A 462 4.85 8.90 23.07
N GLU A 463 5.49 8.59 24.20
CA GLU A 463 5.50 7.25 24.80
C GLU A 463 4.27 6.96 25.66
N GLY A 464 3.39 7.93 25.87
CA GLY A 464 2.15 7.79 26.62
C GLY A 464 0.97 7.38 25.75
N ILE A 465 -0.23 7.72 26.23
CA ILE A 465 -1.52 7.41 25.59
C ILE A 465 -2.17 8.61 24.90
N LEU A 466 -1.68 9.84 25.11
CA LEU A 466 -2.24 11.00 24.41
C LEU A 466 -1.83 10.98 22.93
N PRO A 467 -2.75 11.41 22.02
CA PRO A 467 -2.42 11.53 20.60
C PRO A 467 -1.39 12.61 20.29
N ALA A 468 -1.43 13.72 21.03
CA ALA A 468 -0.54 14.87 20.91
C ALA A 468 -0.30 15.49 22.28
N PRO A 469 0.75 16.31 22.48
CA PRO A 469 0.95 17.03 23.73
C PRO A 469 -0.17 18.04 23.98
N LEU A 470 -0.47 18.33 25.23
CA LEU A 470 -1.52 19.26 25.61
C LEU A 470 -0.93 20.61 26.03
N LYS A 471 -1.51 21.70 25.55
CA LYS A 471 -1.19 23.02 26.04
C LYS A 471 -1.79 23.22 27.44
N ARG A 472 -1.08 23.96 28.29
CA ARG A 472 -1.54 24.23 29.67
C ARG A 472 -2.74 25.18 29.70
N ASP A 473 -2.81 26.09 28.75
CA ASP A 473 -3.86 27.08 28.63
C ASP A 473 -5.11 26.42 28.04
N VAL A 474 -6.25 26.68 28.61
CA VAL A 474 -7.57 26.22 28.13
C VAL A 474 -8.22 27.27 27.27
N ILE A 475 -9.08 26.84 26.34
CA ILE A 475 -9.89 27.72 25.51
C ILE A 475 -11.23 27.93 26.19
N GLY A 476 -11.63 29.20 26.39
CA GLY A 476 -12.91 29.56 26.95
C GLY A 476 -13.05 29.31 28.45
N GLU A 477 -14.21 29.53 29.00
CA GLU A 477 -14.55 29.38 30.42
C GLU A 477 -15.95 28.79 30.57
N VAL A 478 -16.13 27.97 31.62
CA VAL A 478 -17.46 27.47 31.98
C VAL A 478 -18.20 28.61 32.72
N PRO A 479 -19.46 28.94 32.34
CA PRO A 479 -20.21 29.98 32.98
C PRO A 479 -20.53 29.65 34.43
N GLU A 480 -20.21 30.57 35.36
CA GLU A 480 -20.48 30.40 36.80
C GLU A 480 -21.93 30.76 37.16
N ALA A 481 -22.58 31.60 36.38
CA ALA A 481 -23.95 32.02 36.65
C ALA A 481 -24.77 32.20 35.38
N ALA A 482 -26.10 32.00 35.48
CA ALA A 482 -27.03 32.28 34.39
C ALA A 482 -27.10 33.78 34.14
N GLY A 483 -26.63 34.27 33.00
CA GLY A 483 -26.67 35.68 32.60
C GLY A 483 -25.32 36.34 32.33
N GLU A 484 -24.22 35.62 32.47
CA GLU A 484 -22.93 36.09 32.02
C GLU A 484 -22.85 36.23 30.50
N ASN A 485 -22.02 37.18 30.02
CA ASN A 485 -21.79 37.35 28.59
C ASN A 485 -20.93 36.17 28.06
N LEU A 486 -21.63 35.07 27.75
CA LEU A 486 -21.03 33.87 27.20
C LEU A 486 -20.48 34.16 25.80
N LYS A 487 -19.28 33.75 25.53
CA LYS A 487 -18.70 33.68 24.19
C LYS A 487 -18.50 32.20 23.80
N PRO A 488 -19.61 31.53 23.40
CA PRO A 488 -19.47 30.15 22.96
C PRO A 488 -18.70 30.10 21.65
N PHE A 489 -18.00 29.01 21.41
CA PHE A 489 -17.41 28.69 20.13
C PHE A 489 -18.06 27.42 19.56
N PHE A 490 -17.84 27.15 18.27
CA PHE A 490 -18.57 26.15 17.50
C PHE A 490 -17.58 25.19 16.84
N LEU A 491 -18.08 24.13 16.23
CA LEU A 491 -17.30 23.31 15.32
C LEU A 491 -17.14 23.99 13.96
N SER A 492 -16.00 23.83 13.33
CA SER A 492 -15.79 24.21 11.95
C SER A 492 -16.22 23.08 11.03
N PHE A 493 -17.31 23.27 10.31
CA PHE A 493 -17.82 22.27 9.37
C PHE A 493 -16.78 21.92 8.28
N GLU A 494 -16.06 22.93 7.79
CA GLU A 494 -15.04 22.79 6.75
C GLU A 494 -13.81 21.99 7.23
N SER A 495 -13.65 21.80 8.53
CA SER A 495 -12.55 21.07 9.14
C SER A 495 -12.85 19.60 9.42
N LEU A 496 -14.09 19.18 9.21
CA LEU A 496 -14.47 17.79 9.42
C LEU A 496 -13.70 16.90 8.44
N SER A 497 -13.12 15.83 8.95
CA SER A 497 -12.48 14.84 8.09
C SER A 497 -13.52 14.10 7.25
N GLY A 498 -13.10 13.51 6.14
CA GLY A 498 -13.98 12.71 5.29
C GLY A 498 -14.40 11.36 5.89
N ASP A 499 -14.18 11.15 7.21
CA ASP A 499 -14.55 9.90 7.88
C ASP A 499 -16.07 9.71 7.93
N GLU A 500 -16.48 8.45 7.75
CA GLU A 500 -17.89 8.04 7.68
C GLU A 500 -18.72 8.46 8.90
N PHE A 501 -18.12 8.57 10.08
CA PHE A 501 -18.85 8.99 11.28
C PHE A 501 -19.28 10.46 11.29
N PHE A 502 -18.74 11.31 10.41
CA PHE A 502 -19.25 12.68 10.18
C PHE A 502 -20.27 12.77 9.05
N GLN A 503 -20.39 11.72 8.24
CA GLN A 503 -21.35 11.68 7.13
C GLN A 503 -22.56 10.84 7.53
N LEU A 504 -23.75 11.34 7.29
CA LEU A 504 -25.02 10.63 7.53
C LEU A 504 -25.63 10.30 6.17
N ALA A 505 -25.81 9.01 5.88
CA ALA A 505 -26.37 8.54 4.62
C ALA A 505 -27.73 9.21 4.35
N GLY A 506 -27.90 9.71 3.13
CA GLY A 506 -29.12 10.38 2.71
C GLY A 506 -29.35 11.79 3.29
N MET A 507 -28.42 12.33 4.11
CA MET A 507 -28.52 13.70 4.63
C MET A 507 -27.77 14.68 3.72
N PRO A 508 -28.44 15.69 3.17
CA PRO A 508 -27.80 16.72 2.36
C PRO A 508 -26.73 17.51 3.15
N GLU A 509 -25.74 18.05 2.47
CA GLU A 509 -24.65 18.82 3.09
C GLU A 509 -25.14 20.00 3.95
N ASN A 510 -26.20 20.67 3.53
CA ASN A 510 -26.76 21.77 4.30
C ASN A 510 -27.33 21.31 5.64
N ASP A 511 -28.03 20.16 5.67
CA ASP A 511 -28.59 19.60 6.88
C ASP A 511 -27.51 19.09 7.82
N LEU A 512 -26.42 18.54 7.27
CA LEU A 512 -25.21 18.18 8.03
C LEU A 512 -24.54 19.42 8.63
N ARG A 513 -24.46 20.50 7.87
CA ARG A 513 -23.91 21.78 8.35
C ARG A 513 -24.73 22.34 9.51
N ASP A 514 -26.04 22.30 9.40
CA ASP A 514 -26.95 22.73 10.46
C ASP A 514 -26.78 21.86 11.70
N LEU A 515 -26.75 20.53 11.54
CA LEU A 515 -26.55 19.58 12.62
C LEU A 515 -25.25 19.87 13.41
N TYR A 516 -24.14 20.12 12.72
CA TYR A 516 -22.83 20.35 13.37
C TYR A 516 -22.67 21.77 13.89
N SER A 517 -23.55 22.71 13.52
CA SER A 517 -23.57 24.07 14.07
C SER A 517 -24.44 24.20 15.32
N GLU A 518 -25.29 23.19 15.65
CA GLU A 518 -26.11 23.20 16.85
C GLU A 518 -25.33 23.25 18.19
N PRO A 519 -24.22 22.49 18.37
CA PRO A 519 -23.52 22.45 19.63
C PRO A 519 -22.81 23.74 19.97
N PHE A 520 -22.94 24.17 21.23
CA PHE A 520 -22.17 25.25 21.83
C PHE A 520 -21.04 24.68 22.69
N PHE A 521 -19.85 25.25 22.58
CA PHE A 521 -18.70 24.91 23.39
C PHE A 521 -18.34 26.13 24.23
N PHE A 522 -18.08 25.89 25.51
CA PHE A 522 -17.71 26.89 26.50
C PHE A 522 -16.25 26.75 26.90
N LYS A 523 -15.76 25.52 27.00
CA LYS A 523 -14.40 25.21 27.42
C LYS A 523 -13.81 24.05 26.65
N ALA A 524 -12.56 24.15 26.28
CA ALA A 524 -11.82 23.08 25.64
C ALA A 524 -10.32 23.10 26.03
N VAL A 525 -9.65 21.97 25.87
CA VAL A 525 -8.21 21.77 26.02
C VAL A 525 -7.59 21.72 24.65
N GLU A 526 -6.55 22.51 24.42
CA GLU A 526 -5.86 22.54 23.13
C GLU A 526 -4.77 21.46 23.07
N ALA A 527 -4.92 20.52 22.15
CA ALA A 527 -3.84 19.60 21.77
C ALA A 527 -2.89 20.31 20.81
N ASP A 528 -1.57 20.23 21.05
CA ASP A 528 -0.58 20.86 20.17
C ASP A 528 -0.27 20.00 18.96
N VAL A 529 -0.99 20.26 17.88
CA VAL A 529 -0.80 19.66 16.56
C VAL A 529 -0.11 20.62 15.59
N SER A 530 0.66 21.57 16.10
CA SER A 530 1.45 22.48 15.27
C SER A 530 2.46 21.70 14.43
N ARG A 531 2.75 22.21 13.25
CA ARG A 531 3.68 21.57 12.32
C ARG A 531 5.06 21.37 12.96
N GLU A 532 5.51 22.34 13.74
CA GLU A 532 6.80 22.28 14.44
C GLU A 532 6.84 21.10 15.43
N THR A 533 5.80 20.95 16.27
CA THR A 533 5.68 19.86 17.24
C THR A 533 5.60 18.49 16.55
N LEU A 534 4.78 18.38 15.49
CA LEU A 534 4.61 17.14 14.77
C LEU A 534 5.86 16.74 13.98
N ASP A 535 6.57 17.68 13.34
CA ASP A 535 7.80 17.39 12.63
C ASP A 535 8.93 16.96 13.57
N ALA A 536 9.07 17.62 14.75
CA ALA A 536 10.02 17.23 15.78
C ALA A 536 9.74 15.82 16.32
N TRP A 537 8.48 15.52 16.57
CA TRP A 537 8.06 14.17 17.00
C TRP A 537 8.28 13.13 15.90
N LYS A 538 7.96 13.44 14.64
CA LYS A 538 8.18 12.58 13.47
C LYS A 538 9.64 12.16 13.35
N GLU A 539 10.56 13.12 13.51
CA GLU A 539 12.00 12.85 13.47
C GLU A 539 12.44 11.95 14.63
N THR A 540 11.91 12.19 15.83
CA THR A 540 12.19 11.36 17.01
C THR A 540 11.72 9.92 16.81
N GLN A 541 10.52 9.72 16.27
CA GLN A 541 9.99 8.38 15.97
C GLN A 541 10.76 7.68 14.84
N ARG A 542 11.17 8.42 13.82
CA ARG A 542 12.04 7.91 12.74
C ARG A 542 13.33 7.33 13.28
N LYS A 543 14.00 8.10 14.12
CA LYS A 543 15.25 7.67 14.77
C LYS A 543 15.01 6.42 15.64
N LYS A 544 13.98 6.43 16.48
CA LYS A 544 13.64 5.30 17.35
C LYS A 544 13.37 4.02 16.56
N LEU A 545 12.51 4.08 15.52
CA LEU A 545 12.22 2.93 14.66
C LEU A 545 13.47 2.45 13.92
N GLY A 546 14.32 3.37 13.47
CA GLY A 546 15.61 3.03 12.86
C GLY A 546 16.50 2.24 13.82
N ASP A 547 16.62 2.70 15.07
CA ASP A 547 17.41 2.04 16.12
C ASP A 547 16.82 0.64 16.48
N GLU A 548 15.48 0.53 16.56
CA GLU A 548 14.79 -0.74 16.82
C GLU A 548 15.00 -1.76 15.68
N LEU A 549 14.89 -1.33 14.43
CA LEU A 549 15.15 -2.18 13.27
C LEU A 549 16.62 -2.59 13.16
N ALA A 550 17.55 -1.69 13.47
CA ALA A 550 18.97 -2.00 13.54
C ALA A 550 19.27 -3.02 14.64
N PHE A 551 18.63 -2.88 15.81
CA PHE A 551 18.73 -3.87 16.89
C PHE A 551 18.21 -5.24 16.47
N LEU A 552 17.03 -5.31 15.81
CA LEU A 552 16.44 -6.57 15.32
C LEU A 552 17.40 -7.29 14.37
N ALA A 553 17.94 -6.57 13.38
CA ALA A 553 18.91 -7.13 12.43
C ALA A 553 20.20 -7.63 13.13
N ALA A 554 20.71 -6.85 14.10
CA ALA A 554 21.87 -7.24 14.88
C ALA A 554 21.61 -8.45 15.79
N ALA A 555 20.43 -8.54 16.42
CA ALA A 555 20.04 -9.68 17.25
C ALA A 555 19.90 -10.98 16.44
N GLU A 556 19.37 -10.89 15.20
CA GLU A 556 19.31 -12.02 14.29
C GLU A 556 20.72 -12.52 13.89
N LYS A 557 21.60 -11.61 13.54
CA LYS A 557 22.99 -11.95 13.23
C LYS A 557 23.68 -12.61 14.43
N ARG A 558 23.54 -12.04 15.63
CA ARG A 558 24.09 -12.63 16.86
C ARG A 558 23.50 -14.01 17.15
N LYS A 559 22.20 -14.24 16.83
CA LYS A 559 21.57 -15.54 16.97
C LYS A 559 22.21 -16.56 16.03
N ALA A 560 22.40 -16.24 14.74
CA ALA A 560 23.04 -17.10 13.76
C ALA A 560 24.49 -17.44 14.18
N ASP A 561 25.25 -16.46 14.66
CA ASP A 561 26.61 -16.65 15.19
C ASP A 561 26.61 -17.59 16.44
N ARG A 562 25.65 -17.45 17.35
CA ARG A 562 25.50 -18.33 18.52
C ARG A 562 25.14 -19.76 18.14
N ASP A 563 24.24 -19.94 17.15
CA ASP A 563 23.85 -21.26 16.67
C ASP A 563 25.08 -21.98 16.07
N THR A 564 25.93 -21.28 15.34
CA THR A 564 27.21 -21.81 14.82
C THR A 564 28.17 -22.15 15.95
N LYS A 565 28.38 -21.24 16.93
CA LYS A 565 29.24 -21.50 18.11
C LYS A 565 28.73 -22.65 18.98
N THR A 566 27.42 -22.87 19.03
CA THR A 566 26.81 -23.98 19.75
C THR A 566 27.11 -25.28 19.06
N ALA A 567 27.02 -25.31 17.72
CA ALA A 567 27.40 -26.49 16.91
C ALA A 567 28.88 -26.84 17.07
N ASP A 568 29.76 -25.84 17.18
CA ASP A 568 31.21 -26.00 17.33
C ASP A 568 31.65 -26.20 18.80
N GLY A 569 30.73 -26.13 19.77
CA GLY A 569 31.05 -26.31 21.20
C GLY A 569 31.83 -25.13 21.83
N THR A 570 31.84 -23.95 21.18
CA THR A 570 32.66 -22.78 21.58
C THR A 570 31.84 -21.68 22.25
N LEU A 571 30.57 -21.95 22.63
CA LEU A 571 29.68 -20.98 23.23
C LEU A 571 30.17 -20.49 24.61
N THR A 572 30.36 -19.18 24.76
CA THR A 572 30.86 -18.58 26.01
C THR A 572 29.73 -18.17 26.97
N GLU A 573 30.08 -17.89 28.23
CA GLU A 573 29.11 -17.38 29.23
C GLU A 573 28.62 -15.97 28.90
N GLU A 574 29.42 -15.20 28.21
CA GLU A 574 29.09 -13.86 27.70
C GLU A 574 28.05 -13.92 26.57
N ASP A 575 28.19 -14.90 25.67
CA ASP A 575 27.20 -15.18 24.61
C ASP A 575 25.81 -15.55 25.22
N ARG A 576 25.80 -16.29 26.34
CA ARG A 576 24.55 -16.63 27.05
C ARG A 576 23.89 -15.42 27.72
N LYS A 577 24.67 -14.54 28.35
CA LYS A 577 24.15 -13.29 28.93
C LYS A 577 23.54 -12.41 27.84
N GLN A 578 24.25 -12.24 26.73
CA GLN A 578 23.78 -11.47 25.59
C GLN A 578 22.51 -12.10 24.99
N GLN A 579 22.38 -13.41 25.00
CA GLN A 579 21.15 -14.08 24.56
C GLN A 579 19.95 -13.70 25.42
N VAL A 580 20.09 -13.68 26.75
CA VAL A 580 19.01 -13.32 27.66
C VAL A 580 18.59 -11.85 27.48
N GLU A 581 19.57 -10.95 27.28
CA GLU A 581 19.30 -9.54 27.01
C GLU A 581 18.58 -9.36 25.67
N ASP A 582 19.06 -10.04 24.60
CA ASP A 582 18.41 -10.02 23.29
C ASP A 582 16.97 -10.56 23.36
N GLU A 583 16.73 -11.69 24.05
CA GLU A 583 15.41 -12.30 24.19
C GLU A 583 14.45 -11.41 24.98
N THR A 584 14.93 -10.75 26.03
CA THR A 584 14.13 -9.82 26.84
C THR A 584 13.68 -8.64 25.97
N ARG A 585 14.59 -8.01 25.25
CA ARG A 585 14.29 -6.86 24.40
C ARG A 585 13.46 -7.25 23.16
N LEU A 586 13.66 -8.44 22.61
CA LEU A 586 12.83 -8.98 21.51
C LEU A 586 11.38 -9.18 21.96
N LYS A 587 11.12 -9.60 23.20
CA LYS A 587 9.75 -9.71 23.74
C LYS A 587 9.05 -8.36 23.79
N GLU A 588 9.76 -7.31 24.14
CA GLU A 588 9.22 -5.94 24.16
C GLU A 588 8.91 -5.42 22.74
N LEU A 589 9.78 -5.72 21.76
CA LEU A 589 9.65 -5.24 20.38
C LEU A 589 8.69 -6.09 19.51
N ARG A 590 8.42 -7.34 19.89
CA ARG A 590 7.58 -8.27 19.09
C ARG A 590 6.20 -7.73 18.67
N PRO A 591 5.41 -7.09 19.54
CA PRO A 591 4.10 -6.57 19.13
C PRO A 591 4.19 -5.51 18.01
N ALA A 592 5.20 -4.65 18.08
CA ALA A 592 5.46 -3.63 17.05
C ALA A 592 5.92 -4.28 15.74
N TRP A 593 6.72 -5.34 15.82
CA TRP A 593 7.23 -6.06 14.65
C TRP A 593 6.14 -6.84 13.90
N LEU A 594 5.18 -7.44 14.58
CA LEU A 594 4.04 -8.12 13.94
C LEU A 594 3.15 -7.13 13.17
N THR A 595 2.95 -5.94 13.71
CA THR A 595 2.24 -4.85 13.02
C THR A 595 3.02 -4.42 11.77
N TRP A 596 4.34 -4.34 11.86
CA TRP A 596 5.22 -4.02 10.75
C TRP A 596 5.24 -5.09 9.65
N ALA A 597 5.32 -6.37 10.01
CA ALA A 597 5.30 -7.48 9.06
C ALA A 597 3.97 -7.57 8.29
N SER A 598 2.85 -7.24 8.93
CA SER A 598 1.55 -7.18 8.27
C SER A 598 1.40 -5.99 7.32
N ALA A 599 2.01 -4.84 7.64
CA ALA A 599 2.01 -3.66 6.79
C ALA A 599 2.99 -3.78 5.59
N SER A 600 4.06 -4.56 5.73
CA SER A 600 5.09 -4.71 4.69
C SER A 600 4.74 -5.72 3.60
N SER A 601 3.69 -6.54 3.76
CA SER A 601 3.31 -7.56 2.78
C SER A 601 2.82 -7.00 1.42
N GLY A 602 2.55 -5.69 1.33
CA GLY A 602 2.16 -5.02 0.09
C GLY A 602 3.31 -4.40 -0.72
N ALA A 603 4.51 -4.22 -0.13
CA ALA A 603 5.58 -3.43 -0.74
C ALA A 603 6.93 -4.16 -0.96
N ALA A 604 7.01 -5.45 -0.65
CA ALA A 604 8.29 -6.15 -0.57
C ALA A 604 8.37 -7.40 -1.44
N SER A 605 8.22 -7.27 -2.76
CA SER A 605 8.52 -8.42 -3.63
C SER A 605 9.70 -8.24 -4.60
N ASP A 606 10.39 -7.10 -4.65
CA ASP A 606 11.42 -6.89 -5.67
C ASP A 606 12.67 -6.15 -5.15
N ALA A 607 13.38 -6.73 -4.18
CA ALA A 607 14.76 -6.30 -3.91
C ALA A 607 15.73 -7.27 -4.61
N THR A 608 16.15 -6.91 -5.80
CA THR A 608 17.38 -7.39 -6.40
C THR A 608 18.53 -6.96 -5.48
N GLY A 609 19.38 -7.90 -5.07
CA GLY A 609 20.41 -7.80 -4.04
C GLY A 609 21.46 -6.68 -4.16
N ASP A 610 21.04 -5.45 -4.27
CA ASP A 610 21.87 -4.24 -4.18
C ASP A 610 21.67 -3.60 -2.80
N ALA A 611 22.71 -3.55 -1.98
CA ALA A 611 22.67 -3.04 -0.62
C ALA A 611 22.11 -1.61 -0.52
N SER A 612 22.27 -0.80 -1.56
CA SER A 612 21.73 0.56 -1.63
C SER A 612 20.20 0.58 -1.82
N ALA A 613 19.67 -0.41 -2.53
CA ALA A 613 18.22 -0.57 -2.75
C ALA A 613 17.54 -1.10 -1.48
N GLU A 614 18.20 -1.98 -0.72
CA GLU A 614 17.69 -2.48 0.57
C GLU A 614 17.63 -1.36 1.62
N ASP A 615 18.64 -0.50 1.70
CA ASP A 615 18.64 0.64 2.62
C ASP A 615 17.57 1.66 2.26
N ALA A 616 17.37 1.95 0.98
CA ALA A 616 16.30 2.83 0.50
C ALA A 616 14.90 2.25 0.79
N ALA A 617 14.71 0.96 0.57
CA ALA A 617 13.46 0.26 0.89
C ALA A 617 13.18 0.25 2.41
N ARG A 618 14.22 0.07 3.23
CA ARG A 618 14.12 0.14 4.68
C ARG A 618 13.73 1.54 5.16
N GLU A 619 14.34 2.59 4.61
CA GLU A 619 14.04 3.97 4.95
C GLU A 619 12.61 4.35 4.53
N ALA A 620 12.17 3.93 3.35
CA ALA A 620 10.80 4.11 2.89
C ALA A 620 9.78 3.42 3.83
N ARG A 621 10.08 2.22 4.32
CA ARG A 621 9.25 1.50 5.30
C ARG A 621 9.18 2.22 6.64
N ILE A 622 10.30 2.72 7.16
CA ILE A 622 10.33 3.52 8.38
C ILE A 622 9.45 4.76 8.19
N GLY A 623 9.59 5.45 7.05
CA GLY A 623 8.77 6.61 6.73
C GLY A 623 7.27 6.31 6.77
N LEU A 624 6.85 5.20 6.16
CA LEU A 624 5.45 4.78 6.11
C LEU A 624 4.90 4.41 7.50
N LEU A 625 5.68 3.71 8.32
CA LEU A 625 5.30 3.36 9.69
C LEU A 625 5.16 4.57 10.60
N VAL A 626 6.05 5.54 10.46
CA VAL A 626 5.96 6.81 11.19
C VAL A 626 4.72 7.57 10.76
N GLU A 627 4.46 7.66 9.46
CA GLU A 627 3.27 8.35 8.93
C GLU A 627 1.96 7.74 9.45
N GLN A 628 1.89 6.41 9.55
CA GLN A 628 0.74 5.71 10.12
C GLN A 628 0.51 5.98 11.60
N GLN A 629 1.55 6.37 12.36
CA GLN A 629 1.46 6.70 13.78
C GLN A 629 1.29 8.21 14.04
N MET A 630 1.33 9.03 12.99
CA MET A 630 1.14 10.48 13.13
C MET A 630 -0.26 10.80 13.64
N PRO A 631 -0.39 11.79 14.55
CA PRO A 631 -1.68 12.30 14.96
C PRO A 631 -2.46 12.87 13.78
N ARG A 632 -3.74 12.51 13.69
CA ARG A 632 -4.67 13.02 12.68
C ARG A 632 -5.75 13.84 13.36
N VAL A 633 -5.95 15.07 12.89
CA VAL A 633 -7.04 15.90 13.38
C VAL A 633 -8.32 15.55 12.62
N LEU A 634 -9.33 15.09 13.34
CA LEU A 634 -10.62 14.68 12.77
C LEU A 634 -11.59 15.84 12.65
N ALA A 635 -11.55 16.79 13.60
CA ALA A 635 -12.40 17.97 13.62
C ALA A 635 -11.72 19.13 14.36
N ARG A 636 -12.05 20.35 14.01
CA ARG A 636 -11.55 21.58 14.64
C ARG A 636 -12.69 22.47 15.11
N PHE A 637 -12.38 23.35 16.04
CA PHE A 637 -13.26 24.45 16.40
C PHE A 637 -13.17 25.62 15.40
N SER A 638 -14.21 26.41 15.35
CA SER A 638 -14.29 27.65 14.54
C SER A 638 -13.74 28.87 15.31
N ASP A 639 -12.77 28.64 16.22
CA ASP A 639 -12.07 29.71 16.92
C ASP A 639 -11.03 30.36 16.01
N GLU A 640 -10.46 31.51 16.43
CA GLU A 640 -9.48 32.27 15.64
C GLU A 640 -8.24 31.43 15.25
N LYS A 641 -7.93 30.38 16.03
CA LYS A 641 -6.74 29.53 15.84
C LYS A 641 -7.06 28.21 15.17
N GLY A 642 -8.33 27.85 15.01
CA GLY A 642 -8.77 26.56 14.51
C GLY A 642 -8.28 25.40 15.38
N ALA A 643 -8.43 25.53 16.70
CA ALA A 643 -7.94 24.52 17.64
C ALA A 643 -8.59 23.15 17.39
N PRO A 644 -7.85 22.04 17.58
CA PRO A 644 -8.38 20.71 17.32
C PRO A 644 -9.46 20.33 18.36
N PHE A 645 -10.58 19.80 17.88
CA PHE A 645 -11.65 19.22 18.70
C PHE A 645 -11.44 17.74 18.95
N LEU A 646 -11.19 16.98 17.88
CA LEU A 646 -10.91 15.55 17.95
C LEU A 646 -9.55 15.26 17.29
N VAL A 647 -8.70 14.56 18.01
CA VAL A 647 -7.38 14.12 17.53
C VAL A 647 -7.27 12.62 17.71
N GLU A 648 -6.93 11.93 16.63
CA GLU A 648 -6.72 10.49 16.58
C GLU A 648 -5.23 10.16 16.48
N ARG A 649 -4.81 9.06 17.11
CA ARG A 649 -3.49 8.45 16.90
C ARG A 649 -3.55 6.95 17.03
N LYS A 650 -2.84 6.25 16.14
CA LYS A 650 -2.63 4.80 16.24
C LYS A 650 -1.46 4.48 17.16
N ILE A 651 -1.67 3.57 18.10
CA ILE A 651 -0.64 3.05 19.02
C ILE A 651 -0.64 1.52 18.91
N GLY A 652 0.36 0.95 18.26
CA GLY A 652 0.37 -0.48 17.95
C GLY A 652 -0.79 -0.85 17.04
N ARG A 653 -1.67 -1.76 17.48
CA ARG A 653 -2.84 -2.21 16.72
C ARG A 653 -4.13 -1.45 17.08
N GLY A 654 -4.11 -0.66 18.14
CA GLY A 654 -5.26 0.10 18.59
C GLY A 654 -5.18 1.57 18.23
N THR A 655 -6.26 2.27 18.56
CA THR A 655 -6.42 3.70 18.27
C THR A 655 -6.79 4.44 19.54
N VAL A 656 -6.24 5.63 19.71
CA VAL A 656 -6.61 6.58 20.74
C VAL A 656 -7.22 7.80 20.10
N ILE A 657 -8.41 8.20 20.54
CA ILE A 657 -9.03 9.46 20.18
C ILE A 657 -9.06 10.37 21.43
N PHE A 658 -8.57 11.57 21.29
CA PHE A 658 -8.70 12.62 22.31
C PHE A 658 -9.78 13.61 21.90
N CYS A 659 -10.76 13.81 22.78
CA CYS A 659 -11.79 14.83 22.66
C CYS A 659 -11.40 16.03 23.54
N ALA A 660 -11.21 17.17 22.91
CA ALA A 660 -10.73 18.39 23.56
C ALA A 660 -11.75 19.02 24.55
N SER A 661 -13.02 18.60 24.51
CA SER A 661 -14.07 19.07 25.41
C SER A 661 -14.66 17.92 26.22
N GLY A 662 -15.53 18.23 27.19
CA GLY A 662 -16.16 17.25 28.04
C GLY A 662 -17.27 16.46 27.37
N LEU A 663 -17.70 15.39 28.04
CA LEU A 663 -18.86 14.57 27.68
C LEU A 663 -20.11 14.91 28.52
N SER A 664 -20.05 15.99 29.30
CA SER A 664 -21.19 16.52 30.05
C SER A 664 -21.53 17.93 29.58
N SER A 665 -22.73 18.38 29.96
CA SER A 665 -23.24 19.72 29.60
C SER A 665 -22.54 20.89 30.28
N SER A 666 -21.55 20.64 31.14
CA SER A 666 -20.80 21.72 31.80
C SER A 666 -19.83 22.43 30.83
N TRP A 667 -19.21 21.69 29.91
CA TRP A 667 -18.23 22.24 28.95
C TRP A 667 -18.82 22.51 27.58
N ASN A 668 -19.87 21.80 27.21
CA ASN A 668 -20.53 21.96 25.89
C ASN A 668 -21.97 21.39 25.91
N THR A 669 -22.71 21.63 24.85
CA THR A 669 -24.07 21.11 24.66
C THR A 669 -24.16 19.94 23.70
N MET A 670 -23.06 19.41 23.18
CA MET A 670 -23.04 18.45 22.07
C MET A 670 -23.87 17.18 22.37
N LEU A 671 -23.72 16.60 23.56
CA LEU A 671 -24.48 15.41 23.94
C LEU A 671 -25.95 15.71 24.34
N THR A 672 -26.40 16.97 24.18
CA THR A 672 -27.79 17.38 24.39
C THR A 672 -28.47 17.88 23.10
N THR A 673 -27.75 17.90 22.00
CA THR A 673 -28.22 18.22 20.65
C THR A 673 -28.28 16.98 19.78
N ASN A 674 -28.78 17.10 18.55
CA ASN A 674 -28.82 16.01 17.58
C ASN A 674 -27.40 15.57 17.14
N ALA A 675 -26.39 16.43 17.28
CA ALA A 675 -25.01 16.12 16.99
C ALA A 675 -24.41 15.01 17.90
N THR A 676 -25.14 14.58 18.93
CA THR A 676 -24.78 13.41 19.76
C THR A 676 -24.55 12.14 18.92
N VAL A 677 -25.18 12.03 17.75
CA VAL A 677 -25.02 10.89 16.83
C VAL A 677 -23.55 10.66 16.44
N VAL A 678 -22.72 11.71 16.39
CA VAL A 678 -21.30 11.60 16.09
C VAL A 678 -20.57 10.72 17.10
N PHE A 679 -20.85 10.90 18.39
CA PHE A 679 -20.21 10.05 19.41
C PHE A 679 -20.67 8.61 19.32
N ASP A 680 -21.93 8.33 19.06
CA ASP A 680 -22.42 6.97 18.84
C ASP A 680 -21.66 6.31 17.68
N ARG A 681 -21.49 7.01 16.56
CA ARG A 681 -20.78 6.50 15.38
C ARG A 681 -19.30 6.33 15.61
N ILE A 682 -18.62 7.29 16.27
CA ILE A 682 -17.21 7.15 16.66
C ILE A 682 -17.00 5.89 17.51
N LEU A 683 -17.85 5.71 18.54
CA LEU A 683 -17.72 4.56 19.43
C LEU A 683 -18.01 3.24 18.70
N ARG A 684 -19.01 3.18 17.84
CA ARG A 684 -19.30 2.00 17.00
C ARG A 684 -18.15 1.69 16.06
N SER A 685 -17.58 2.70 15.40
CA SER A 685 -16.41 2.56 14.53
C SER A 685 -15.19 2.06 15.30
N MET A 686 -14.93 2.62 16.50
CA MET A 686 -13.83 2.15 17.36
C MET A 686 -14.05 0.70 17.80
N ILE A 687 -15.26 0.31 18.17
CA ILE A 687 -15.58 -1.07 18.52
C ILE A 687 -15.41 -1.99 17.32
N GLN A 688 -15.88 -1.59 16.15
CA GLN A 688 -15.73 -2.35 14.90
C GLN A 688 -14.25 -2.61 14.57
N ALA A 689 -13.38 -1.64 14.79
CA ALA A 689 -11.94 -1.77 14.57
C ALA A 689 -11.28 -2.85 15.46
N THR A 690 -11.94 -3.29 16.55
CA THR A 690 -11.46 -4.41 17.40
C THR A 690 -11.86 -5.78 16.86
N LEU A 691 -12.75 -5.83 15.88
CA LEU A 691 -13.25 -7.08 15.30
C LEU A 691 -12.31 -7.57 14.19
N PRO A 692 -12.20 -8.88 13.99
CA PRO A 692 -11.37 -9.42 12.92
C PRO A 692 -11.88 -8.94 11.56
N ARG A 693 -10.97 -8.47 10.72
CA ARG A 693 -11.30 -8.08 9.35
C ARG A 693 -11.79 -9.30 8.55
N ARG A 694 -12.87 -9.14 7.80
CA ARG A 694 -13.50 -10.17 6.95
C ARG A 694 -13.74 -9.72 5.51
N ASN A 695 -13.59 -8.42 5.24
CA ASN A 695 -13.77 -7.81 3.93
C ASN A 695 -12.39 -7.45 3.35
N TYR A 696 -12.07 -7.97 2.17
CA TYR A 696 -10.78 -7.85 1.50
C TYR A 696 -10.96 -7.37 0.07
N GLY A 697 -9.92 -6.74 -0.46
CA GLY A 697 -9.81 -6.45 -1.89
C GLY A 697 -9.25 -7.64 -2.68
N VAL A 698 -9.50 -7.64 -3.98
CA VAL A 698 -8.93 -8.64 -4.90
C VAL A 698 -7.40 -8.59 -4.86
N GLN A 699 -6.76 -9.77 -4.87
CA GLN A 699 -5.33 -9.99 -4.73
C GLN A 699 -4.73 -9.52 -3.38
N GLU A 700 -5.54 -9.09 -2.45
CA GLU A 700 -5.06 -8.80 -1.11
C GLU A 700 -4.62 -10.08 -0.40
N ARG A 701 -3.50 -10.02 0.26
CA ARG A 701 -2.95 -11.16 1.00
C ARG A 701 -3.55 -11.22 2.39
N LEU A 702 -4.18 -12.34 2.71
CA LEU A 702 -4.66 -12.63 4.07
C LEU A 702 -3.66 -13.53 4.79
N THR A 703 -3.33 -13.16 6.00
CA THR A 703 -2.51 -13.99 6.90
C THR A 703 -3.30 -14.28 8.17
N LEU A 704 -3.56 -15.55 8.43
CA LEU A 704 -4.32 -16.01 9.57
C LEU A 704 -3.39 -16.77 10.53
N PRO A 705 -3.02 -16.17 11.69
CA PRO A 705 -2.27 -16.89 12.72
C PRO A 705 -3.15 -17.96 13.37
N LEU A 706 -2.58 -19.13 13.59
CA LEU A 706 -3.24 -20.25 14.27
C LEU A 706 -2.79 -20.34 15.73
N LEU A 707 -3.73 -20.70 16.61
CA LEU A 707 -3.42 -21.03 17.99
C LEU A 707 -2.63 -22.35 18.05
N THR A 708 -1.88 -22.55 19.13
CA THR A 708 -1.08 -23.79 19.31
C THR A 708 -1.96 -25.04 19.25
N GLU A 709 -3.18 -24.96 19.73
CA GLU A 709 -4.18 -26.03 19.72
C GLU A 709 -4.68 -26.40 18.32
N ASP A 710 -4.53 -25.48 17.37
CA ASP A 710 -5.00 -25.62 15.97
C ASP A 710 -3.89 -26.12 15.01
N HIS A 711 -2.67 -26.36 15.51
CA HIS A 711 -1.54 -26.70 14.65
C HIS A 711 -1.67 -28.09 13.99
N ASP A 712 -2.50 -28.96 14.53
CA ASP A 712 -2.76 -30.32 14.01
C ASP A 712 -4.02 -30.38 13.12
N LEU A 713 -4.66 -29.24 12.88
CA LEU A 713 -5.82 -29.17 12.00
C LEU A 713 -5.41 -29.11 10.54
N THR A 714 -6.26 -29.64 9.69
CA THR A 714 -6.18 -29.41 8.24
C THR A 714 -7.05 -28.24 7.87
N VAL A 715 -6.48 -27.24 7.20
CA VAL A 715 -7.18 -26.02 6.79
C VAL A 715 -7.45 -26.04 5.30
N SER A 716 -8.65 -25.65 4.88
CA SER A 716 -9.03 -25.55 3.48
C SER A 716 -9.71 -24.22 3.16
N LEU A 717 -9.58 -23.77 1.93
CA LEU A 717 -10.20 -22.58 1.36
C LEU A 717 -11.27 -22.97 0.34
N ALA A 718 -12.52 -22.60 0.60
CA ALA A 718 -13.57 -22.62 -0.41
C ALA A 718 -13.61 -21.27 -1.12
N ARG A 719 -13.57 -21.30 -2.46
CA ARG A 719 -13.66 -20.14 -3.34
C ARG A 719 -15.11 -19.93 -3.82
N PRO A 720 -15.47 -18.76 -4.34
CA PRO A 720 -16.76 -18.56 -4.98
C PRO A 720 -16.99 -19.56 -6.14
N GLY A 721 -18.22 -20.04 -6.28
CA GLY A 721 -18.60 -21.06 -7.26
C GLY A 721 -18.57 -22.47 -6.69
N ASP A 722 -18.74 -23.47 -7.58
CA ASP A 722 -18.87 -24.89 -7.22
C ASP A 722 -17.53 -25.65 -7.16
N ALA A 723 -16.41 -24.94 -7.12
CA ALA A 723 -15.10 -25.56 -7.05
C ALA A 723 -14.89 -26.25 -5.69
N PRO A 724 -14.25 -27.44 -5.65
CA PRO A 724 -13.95 -28.11 -4.38
C PRO A 724 -12.99 -27.27 -3.53
N PRO A 725 -13.11 -27.34 -2.18
CA PRO A 725 -12.20 -26.61 -1.30
C PRO A 725 -10.74 -27.01 -1.52
N GLU A 726 -9.86 -26.02 -1.58
CA GLU A 726 -8.41 -26.19 -1.75
C GLU A 726 -7.74 -26.34 -0.38
N PRO A 727 -6.85 -27.32 -0.18
CA PRO A 727 -6.06 -27.39 1.06
C PRO A 727 -5.10 -26.21 1.15
N LEU A 728 -4.97 -25.66 2.34
CA LEU A 728 -4.02 -24.59 2.65
C LEU A 728 -2.87 -25.14 3.50
N ASP A 729 -1.65 -24.82 3.10
CA ASP A 729 -0.47 -25.22 3.85
C ASP A 729 -0.32 -24.36 5.11
N ILE A 730 -0.11 -25.01 6.26
CA ILE A 730 0.21 -24.35 7.52
C ILE A 730 1.71 -24.09 7.55
N GLY A 731 2.09 -22.86 7.27
CA GLY A 731 3.48 -22.38 7.26
C GLY A 731 3.82 -21.54 8.49
N TYR A 732 5.02 -20.93 8.46
CA TYR A 732 5.40 -19.94 9.43
C TYR A 732 5.03 -18.52 8.95
N ILE A 733 4.35 -17.78 9.83
CA ILE A 733 4.10 -16.35 9.67
C ILE A 733 5.22 -15.64 10.42
N GLY A 734 6.19 -15.11 9.67
CA GLY A 734 7.43 -14.67 10.29
C GLY A 734 8.26 -15.87 10.79
N LYS A 735 8.95 -15.75 11.92
CA LYS A 735 9.89 -16.78 12.39
C LYS A 735 9.35 -17.77 13.42
N GLU A 736 8.27 -17.45 14.09
CA GLU A 736 7.84 -18.22 15.28
C GLU A 736 6.36 -18.58 15.32
N GLN A 737 5.49 -17.87 14.60
CA GLN A 737 4.06 -18.12 14.63
C GLN A 737 3.65 -18.98 13.44
N ARG A 738 2.97 -20.09 13.69
CA ARG A 738 2.36 -20.89 12.62
C ARG A 738 1.01 -20.31 12.21
N GLY A 739 0.69 -20.48 10.95
CA GLY A 739 -0.58 -20.01 10.42
C GLY A 739 -0.71 -20.27 8.93
N VAL A 740 -1.78 -19.77 8.36
CA VAL A 740 -2.13 -19.92 6.95
C VAL A 740 -2.02 -18.58 6.26
N THR A 741 -1.45 -18.61 5.06
CA THR A 741 -1.44 -17.45 4.18
C THR A 741 -2.32 -17.75 2.98
N VAL A 742 -3.32 -16.91 2.74
CA VAL A 742 -4.17 -16.97 1.55
C VAL A 742 -3.74 -15.86 0.60
N SER A 743 -3.45 -16.24 -0.63
CA SER A 743 -3.13 -15.34 -1.74
C SER A 743 -3.92 -15.78 -2.97
N GLY A 744 -3.93 -14.95 -4.01
CA GLY A 744 -4.60 -15.33 -5.25
C GLY A 744 -6.13 -15.33 -5.17
N MET A 745 -6.71 -14.41 -4.43
CA MET A 745 -8.15 -14.14 -4.46
C MET A 745 -8.44 -13.19 -5.62
N TYR A 746 -8.68 -13.74 -6.81
CA TYR A 746 -8.80 -12.97 -8.06
C TYR A 746 -10.23 -12.59 -8.45
N GLN A 747 -11.20 -13.16 -7.78
CA GLN A 747 -12.63 -12.97 -8.09
C GLN A 747 -13.35 -12.42 -6.87
N ARG A 748 -14.32 -11.52 -7.09
CA ARG A 748 -15.23 -11.09 -6.03
C ARG A 748 -16.13 -12.24 -5.60
N GLY A 749 -16.52 -12.24 -4.34
CA GLY A 749 -17.43 -13.24 -3.82
C GLY A 749 -17.22 -13.60 -2.37
N ALA A 750 -17.99 -14.56 -1.91
CA ALA A 750 -17.88 -15.15 -0.60
C ALA A 750 -16.85 -16.30 -0.62
N TYR A 751 -15.86 -16.19 0.24
CA TYR A 751 -14.83 -17.21 0.50
C TYR A 751 -15.04 -17.77 1.88
N ARG A 752 -14.51 -18.96 2.14
CA ARG A 752 -14.62 -19.60 3.44
C ARG A 752 -13.36 -20.37 3.76
N ILE A 753 -12.78 -20.10 4.92
CA ILE A 753 -11.68 -20.90 5.46
C ILE A 753 -12.26 -21.82 6.52
N SER A 754 -12.06 -23.12 6.38
CA SER A 754 -12.57 -24.14 7.30
C SER A 754 -11.44 -25.02 7.81
N ALA A 755 -11.47 -25.35 9.10
CA ALA A 755 -10.46 -26.23 9.72
C ALA A 755 -11.11 -27.51 10.22
N TYR A 756 -10.46 -28.64 9.98
CA TYR A 756 -10.93 -29.98 10.30
C TYR A 756 -9.90 -30.74 11.11
N ARG A 757 -10.36 -31.66 11.97
CA ARG A 757 -9.48 -32.64 12.62
C ARG A 757 -9.31 -33.84 11.71
N GLY A 758 -8.06 -34.10 11.29
CA GLY A 758 -7.74 -35.19 10.37
C GLY A 758 -7.60 -34.76 8.91
N GLN A 759 -7.25 -35.66 8.01
CA GLN A 759 -7.18 -35.35 6.59
C GLN A 759 -8.57 -34.98 6.07
N PRO A 760 -8.71 -33.90 5.29
CA PRO A 760 -9.93 -33.70 4.54
C PRO A 760 -10.12 -34.94 3.65
N ALA A 761 -11.34 -35.43 3.58
CA ALA A 761 -11.64 -36.56 2.70
C ALA A 761 -11.03 -36.29 1.34
N SER A 762 -10.11 -37.17 0.92
CA SER A 762 -9.54 -37.09 -0.43
C SER A 762 -10.69 -37.00 -1.40
N VAL A 763 -10.56 -36.15 -2.40
CA VAL A 763 -11.52 -36.00 -3.49
C VAL A 763 -11.44 -37.27 -4.37
N ASP A 764 -11.84 -38.39 -3.79
CA ASP A 764 -12.18 -39.59 -4.52
C ASP A 764 -13.69 -39.57 -4.71
N PRO A 765 -14.19 -39.32 -5.94
CA PRO A 765 -15.63 -39.23 -6.21
C PRO A 765 -16.40 -40.52 -5.86
N SER A 766 -15.71 -41.62 -5.55
CA SER A 766 -16.28 -42.92 -5.23
C SER A 766 -16.52 -43.16 -3.73
N GLN A 767 -16.08 -42.29 -2.82
CA GLN A 767 -16.31 -42.41 -1.39
C GLN A 767 -17.36 -41.40 -0.91
N PRO A 768 -18.36 -41.83 -0.10
CA PRO A 768 -19.30 -40.89 0.48
C PRO A 768 -18.49 -39.89 1.38
N ALA A 769 -18.66 -38.61 1.08
CA ALA A 769 -18.06 -37.54 1.88
C ALA A 769 -18.51 -37.70 3.34
N VAL A 770 -17.62 -38.07 4.25
CA VAL A 770 -17.86 -37.98 5.68
C VAL A 770 -17.86 -36.50 5.98
N SER A 771 -19.06 -35.92 6.10
CA SER A 771 -19.28 -34.54 6.50
C SER A 771 -18.91 -34.39 7.98
N GLU A 772 -17.61 -34.36 8.29
CA GLU A 772 -17.18 -33.88 9.60
C GLU A 772 -17.44 -32.39 9.68
N LYS A 773 -18.13 -31.94 10.71
CA LYS A 773 -18.32 -30.51 10.96
C LYS A 773 -16.93 -29.87 11.18
N PRO A 774 -16.65 -28.72 10.57
CA PRO A 774 -15.42 -28.01 10.81
C PRO A 774 -15.29 -27.66 12.32
N VAL A 775 -14.08 -27.69 12.81
CA VAL A 775 -13.75 -27.24 14.20
C VAL A 775 -14.05 -25.75 14.31
N TRP A 776 -13.67 -25.01 13.28
CA TRP A 776 -14.05 -23.60 13.12
C TRP A 776 -14.16 -23.24 11.62
N GLU A 777 -14.92 -22.19 11.37
CA GLU A 777 -15.18 -21.68 10.04
C GLU A 777 -15.10 -20.16 10.03
N ILE A 778 -14.40 -19.61 9.05
CA ILE A 778 -14.18 -18.18 8.89
C ILE A 778 -14.73 -17.75 7.53
N PRO A 779 -15.89 -17.07 7.50
CA PRO A 779 -16.37 -16.45 6.28
C PRO A 779 -15.52 -15.21 5.95
N LEU A 780 -15.20 -15.04 4.67
CA LEU A 780 -14.49 -13.91 4.12
C LEU A 780 -15.24 -13.41 2.89
N VAL A 781 -15.08 -12.15 2.60
CA VAL A 781 -15.61 -11.52 1.41
C VAL A 781 -14.51 -10.80 0.66
N VAL A 782 -14.52 -10.94 -0.63
CA VAL A 782 -13.61 -10.25 -1.54
C VAL A 782 -14.42 -9.46 -2.56
N ASN A 783 -14.07 -8.19 -2.74
CA ASN A 783 -14.63 -7.34 -3.78
C ASN A 783 -13.51 -6.69 -4.59
N GLY A 784 -13.77 -6.43 -5.85
CA GLY A 784 -12.92 -5.64 -6.72
C GLY A 784 -13.08 -4.13 -6.49
N ASP A 785 -12.25 -3.38 -7.21
CA ASP A 785 -12.28 -1.93 -7.21
C ASP A 785 -13.49 -1.42 -8.01
N ALA A 786 -14.33 -0.59 -7.39
CA ALA A 786 -15.49 -0.01 -8.04
C ALA A 786 -15.13 1.00 -9.15
N GLU A 787 -13.91 1.59 -9.12
CA GLU A 787 -13.45 2.52 -10.17
C GLU A 787 -13.37 1.84 -11.55
N GLU A 788 -13.12 0.53 -11.62
CA GLU A 788 -13.04 -0.23 -12.87
C GLU A 788 -14.39 -0.42 -13.57
N SER A 789 -15.47 -0.26 -12.84
CA SER A 789 -16.82 -0.32 -13.38
C SER A 789 -17.25 0.98 -14.07
N HIS A 790 -16.55 2.08 -13.79
CA HIS A 790 -16.75 3.35 -14.46
C HIS A 790 -16.02 3.35 -15.81
N LEU A 791 -16.68 2.85 -16.85
CA LEU A 791 -16.12 2.69 -18.18
C LEU A 791 -15.93 4.04 -18.88
N SER A 792 -14.71 4.55 -18.84
CA SER A 792 -14.32 5.83 -19.46
C SER A 792 -13.09 5.63 -20.34
N PRO A 793 -13.25 5.13 -21.57
CA PRO A 793 -12.12 4.90 -22.47
C PRO A 793 -11.45 6.20 -22.88
N LEU A 794 -10.11 6.23 -22.80
CA LEU A 794 -9.30 7.34 -23.24
C LEU A 794 -9.40 7.49 -24.75
N SER A 795 -9.80 8.66 -25.26
CA SER A 795 -9.87 8.88 -26.70
C SER A 795 -8.49 8.97 -27.32
N ARG A 796 -8.39 8.60 -28.61
CA ARG A 796 -7.14 8.70 -29.39
C ARG A 796 -6.56 10.10 -29.37
N GLU A 797 -7.38 11.12 -29.50
CA GLU A 797 -6.97 12.51 -29.51
C GLU A 797 -6.32 12.93 -28.17
N LYS A 798 -6.96 12.57 -27.05
CA LYS A 798 -6.41 12.83 -25.72
C LYS A 798 -5.10 12.07 -25.49
N PHE A 799 -5.02 10.82 -25.97
CA PHE A 799 -3.80 10.03 -25.87
C PHE A 799 -2.66 10.63 -26.70
N GLU A 800 -2.90 10.98 -27.97
CA GLU A 800 -1.88 11.56 -28.85
C GLU A 800 -1.38 12.92 -28.34
N GLU A 801 -2.26 13.71 -27.70
CA GLU A 801 -1.89 14.96 -27.05
C GLU A 801 -0.93 14.69 -25.88
N ARG A 802 -1.29 13.76 -24.97
CA ARG A 802 -0.45 13.37 -23.82
C ARG A 802 0.86 12.72 -24.26
N ALA A 803 0.83 11.87 -25.28
CA ALA A 803 1.97 11.11 -25.81
C ALA A 803 2.86 11.92 -26.77
N SER A 804 2.55 13.20 -27.00
CA SER A 804 3.33 14.05 -27.94
C SER A 804 4.80 14.10 -27.54
N GLY A 805 5.68 13.75 -28.49
CA GLY A 805 7.14 13.68 -28.26
C GLY A 805 7.64 12.45 -27.50
N THR A 806 6.79 11.43 -27.36
CA THR A 806 7.16 10.10 -26.81
C THR A 806 7.33 9.08 -27.93
N ASN A 807 7.72 7.84 -27.59
CA ASN A 807 7.81 6.72 -28.52
C ASN A 807 6.60 5.77 -28.40
N LEU A 808 5.46 6.30 -28.04
CA LEU A 808 4.21 5.55 -27.91
C LEU A 808 3.41 5.69 -29.21
N GLY A 809 2.88 4.58 -29.73
CA GLY A 809 2.05 4.55 -30.91
C GLY A 809 0.66 4.01 -30.62
N TRP A 810 -0.41 4.70 -31.04
CA TRP A 810 -1.78 4.23 -30.91
C TRP A 810 -2.20 3.39 -32.12
N VAL A 811 -2.85 2.25 -31.83
CA VAL A 811 -3.48 1.38 -32.84
C VAL A 811 -4.96 1.29 -32.50
N GLY A 812 -5.82 1.80 -33.36
CA GLY A 812 -7.27 1.83 -33.16
C GLY A 812 -7.93 0.45 -33.27
N VAL A 813 -9.19 0.36 -32.87
CA VAL A 813 -9.96 -0.90 -32.79
C VAL A 813 -9.97 -1.65 -34.13
N GLY A 814 -10.13 -0.95 -35.28
CA GLY A 814 -10.15 -1.53 -36.62
C GLY A 814 -8.80 -1.64 -37.33
N GLU A 815 -7.71 -1.15 -36.70
CA GLU A 815 -6.39 -1.08 -37.31
C GLU A 815 -5.58 -2.36 -37.05
N ASP A 816 -4.72 -2.72 -38.02
CA ASP A 816 -3.79 -3.83 -37.88
C ASP A 816 -2.54 -3.41 -37.09
N ILE A 817 -2.06 -4.28 -36.21
CA ILE A 817 -0.82 -4.06 -35.44
C ILE A 817 0.36 -4.19 -36.42
N SER A 818 1.13 -3.10 -36.57
CA SER A 818 2.29 -3.09 -37.45
C SER A 818 3.52 -3.66 -36.75
N LEU A 819 4.19 -4.59 -37.40
CA LEU A 819 5.52 -5.06 -36.98
C LEU A 819 6.64 -4.10 -37.43
N ALA A 820 6.35 -3.09 -38.22
CA ALA A 820 7.31 -2.06 -38.66
C ALA A 820 7.57 -1.03 -37.54
N GLY A 821 8.81 -0.52 -37.41
CA GLY A 821 9.13 0.55 -36.47
C GLY A 821 9.67 0.11 -35.08
N ALA A 822 10.21 -1.12 -34.94
CA ALA A 822 10.88 -1.54 -33.72
C ALA A 822 12.14 -0.72 -33.45
N THR A 823 12.28 -0.25 -32.23
CA THR A 823 13.56 0.23 -31.74
C THR A 823 14.40 -0.97 -31.30
N ILE A 824 15.50 -1.20 -31.99
CA ILE A 824 16.55 -2.08 -31.46
C ILE A 824 17.17 -1.29 -30.32
N GLN A 825 17.03 -1.73 -29.07
CA GLN A 825 17.93 -1.33 -28.01
C GLN A 825 19.29 -1.88 -28.42
N GLY A 826 20.16 -0.96 -28.88
CA GLY A 826 21.29 -1.28 -29.69
C GLY A 826 22.26 -2.24 -29.01
N GLN A 827 22.96 -2.99 -29.83
CA GLN A 827 24.12 -3.77 -29.42
C GLN A 827 24.95 -2.98 -28.40
N ASN A 828 25.23 -3.60 -27.29
CA ASN A 828 26.09 -3.04 -26.26
C ASN A 828 27.53 -2.89 -26.77
N TRP A 829 27.86 -1.73 -27.32
CA TRP A 829 29.18 -1.43 -27.90
C TRP A 829 30.25 -1.18 -26.81
N TRP A 830 29.87 -1.12 -25.55
CA TRP A 830 30.77 -0.79 -24.43
C TRP A 830 31.93 -1.78 -24.29
N TRP A 831 31.73 -3.06 -24.58
CA TRP A 831 32.79 -4.08 -24.46
C TRP A 831 33.86 -3.90 -25.55
N PHE A 832 33.53 -3.40 -26.75
CA PHE A 832 34.52 -3.02 -27.76
C PHE A 832 35.38 -1.85 -27.27
N LEU A 833 34.79 -0.89 -26.54
CA LEU A 833 35.53 0.22 -25.93
C LEU A 833 36.50 -0.29 -24.85
N VAL A 834 36.09 -1.26 -24.06
CA VAL A 834 36.97 -1.92 -23.08
C VAL A 834 38.15 -2.63 -23.79
N LEU A 835 37.88 -3.39 -24.86
CA LEU A 835 38.91 -4.00 -25.68
C LEU A 835 39.87 -2.97 -26.28
N PHE A 836 39.34 -1.84 -26.74
CA PHE A 836 40.13 -0.73 -27.24
C PHE A 836 41.03 -0.14 -26.15
N VAL A 837 40.52 0.04 -24.93
CA VAL A 837 41.33 0.50 -23.77
C VAL A 837 42.47 -0.50 -23.47
N PHE A 838 42.17 -1.81 -23.44
CA PHE A 838 43.19 -2.83 -23.29
C PHE A 838 44.24 -2.78 -24.41
N GLY A 839 43.82 -2.60 -25.66
CA GLY A 839 44.70 -2.39 -26.81
C GLY A 839 45.64 -1.19 -26.61
N CYS A 840 45.11 -0.05 -26.17
CA CYS A 840 45.93 1.14 -25.85
C CYS A 840 46.97 0.86 -24.76
N LEU A 841 46.62 0.14 -23.71
CA LEU A 841 47.55 -0.24 -22.63
C LEU A 841 48.63 -1.22 -23.10
N LEU A 842 48.30 -2.20 -23.95
CA LEU A 842 49.29 -3.10 -24.55
C LEU A 842 50.24 -2.37 -25.46
N VAL A 843 49.77 -1.43 -26.29
CA VAL A 843 50.64 -0.61 -27.15
C VAL A 843 51.52 0.30 -26.30
N GLU A 844 51.02 0.86 -25.21
CA GLU A 844 51.81 1.64 -24.26
C GLU A 844 52.93 0.80 -23.65
N MET A 845 52.63 -0.41 -23.14
CA MET A 845 53.63 -1.32 -22.64
C MET A 845 54.67 -1.69 -23.69
N GLY A 846 54.27 -1.93 -24.95
CA GLY A 846 55.14 -2.20 -26.07
C GLY A 846 56.10 -1.02 -26.35
N ILE A 847 55.59 0.20 -26.35
CA ILE A 847 56.42 1.43 -26.55
C ILE A 847 57.36 1.67 -25.39
N LEU A 848 56.95 1.37 -24.15
CA LEU A 848 57.82 1.45 -22.96
C LEU A 848 58.90 0.39 -22.93
N ALA A 849 58.60 -0.84 -23.37
CA ALA A 849 59.54 -1.95 -23.44
C ALA A 849 60.48 -1.86 -24.64
N TRP A 850 60.23 -1.00 -25.61
CA TRP A 850 61.07 -0.84 -26.79
C TRP A 850 62.41 -0.23 -26.39
N PRO A 851 63.58 -0.95 -26.59
CA PRO A 851 64.90 -0.46 -26.18
C PRO A 851 65.23 0.78 -26.95
N SER A 852 65.50 1.87 -26.27
CA SER A 852 65.77 3.21 -26.87
C SER A 852 67.13 3.40 -27.51
N VAL A 853 68.06 2.48 -27.38
CA VAL A 853 69.40 2.49 -28.02
C VAL A 853 69.98 1.07 -28.06
N ARG A 854 70.33 0.58 -29.23
CA ARG A 854 71.36 -0.47 -29.34
C ARG A 854 72.70 0.26 -29.31
N PRO A 855 73.64 -0.01 -28.42
CA PRO A 855 74.99 0.39 -28.64
C PRO A 855 75.57 -0.42 -29.79
N GLN A 856 75.90 0.23 -30.87
CA GLN A 856 76.72 -0.39 -31.94
C GLN A 856 78.11 -0.60 -31.36
N GLY A 857 78.41 -1.86 -31.42
CA GLY A 857 79.58 -2.51 -30.96
C GLY A 857 80.93 -1.98 -31.39
N GLU A 858 81.83 -2.33 -30.58
CA GLU A 858 83.20 -2.38 -30.84
C GLU A 858 83.58 -2.96 -32.20
N VAL A 859 84.34 -2.18 -32.91
CA VAL A 859 85.22 -2.70 -33.96
C VAL A 859 86.69 -2.60 -33.44
N SER A 860 87.32 -3.73 -33.36
CA SER A 860 88.76 -4.03 -33.05
C SER A 860 89.78 -3.07 -33.68
#